data_44b30a454f2d10797f6f70a99e634760
#
_entry.id   44b30a454f2d10797f6f70a99e634760
#
_cell.length_a   1.000
_cell.length_b   1.000
_cell.length_c   1.000
_cell.angle_alpha   90.00
_cell.angle_beta   90.00
_cell.angle_gamma   90.00
#
_symmetry.space_group_name_H-M   'P 1'
#
loop_
_entity.id
_entity.type
_entity.pdbx_description
1 polymer ?
#
loop_
_entity_poly.entity_id
_entity_poly.type
_entity_poly.pdbx_seq_one_letter_code
_entity_poly.pdbx_strand_id
1 'polypeptide(L)'
;MTSPCQVRVCGLAVVLVAWVATSPSWAAPAATDAAERCQVLLKHGQNSEARSCFQALVRDSSAYLRAEGYWGLGEYSMANQEFRTAVAQADGNAQYRVRWGRMLHERFNDQDAQALFREALARDPKNAQAYLGLALVSADGFDEGAVDWARKALQIDPQLAPAHELLGRLALEDSQPDQAAAEADAALKIAPDSLDAIAVHASIELLADRPPDAWLTRISALNPTYGQGYALVAHHLILRGRYLDGVAYFRKAIAADPLLWSARAELGVNLMRLGQDTEARQQLEKCYANGYRNEATVNSLRLLDSYKNFVVRKDATTILKLHQKEADLLYPYFLAELKRSIAAYEQKYRMKLDGPVQVEVYPDHEDFAVRTLGMPGLGALGVTFGDVVAMDSPSGRKPGDFHWASTLRHEMSHVFILAATNHRVPRWFTEGLAVHEETQVSPEWGDPMTPDIVVALRDRKLLPVADLDRGFVRPQYPTQVFVSYFQAGRICDYIQSRWGDGKLLDMVHSYAHVVSTREVIQKDLGMSAEEFDRQFQAWLYERVHATVASFDEWHKRLASLAKLAQGKQYDAVIRDGDAVIHLYPDYVYDANPYEFLAEAYLAKANKPAAVAVLNEYMHAGGRRPGVLKELAGIQEELGDPQAAADTLDRINYIDPAYDEESHRHLGALWLEQKNYAGAIREYTAVVAFHPLDVASAQFDLARAYFAAGQRDKAEDAVLASLEVAPGYRPAQKLLLQIKSP
;
A
#
# COMPACT_ATOMS: atom_id res chain seq x y z
N MET A 1 7.17 -83.60 26.52
CA MET A 1 6.44 -84.48 27.52
C MET A 1 5.04 -83.90 27.55
N THR A 2 4.23 -84.52 26.81
CA THR A 2 2.99 -85.26 27.12
C THR A 2 1.77 -84.34 27.33
N SER A 3 1.00 -84.33 26.34
CA SER A 3 -0.51 -84.33 26.18
C SER A 3 -1.19 -85.14 27.31
N PRO A 4 -2.54 -85.26 27.42
CA PRO A 4 -3.65 -84.73 26.65
C PRO A 4 -4.97 -84.46 27.46
N CYS A 5 -5.99 -83.95 26.71
CA CYS A 5 -7.43 -84.37 26.69
C CYS A 5 -8.30 -84.25 27.95
N GLN A 6 -9.42 -83.60 27.87
CA GLN A 6 -10.73 -84.27 27.62
C GLN A 6 -11.89 -83.28 27.47
N VAL A 7 -12.67 -83.60 26.46
CA VAL A 7 -13.99 -83.11 26.09
C VAL A 7 -15.03 -83.48 27.17
N ARG A 8 -15.98 -82.58 27.51
CA ARG A 8 -17.35 -82.94 27.88
C ARG A 8 -18.37 -81.99 27.31
N VAL A 9 -19.21 -82.55 26.51
CA VAL A 9 -20.45 -82.04 25.95
C VAL A 9 -21.57 -82.21 26.97
N CYS A 10 -22.40 -81.20 27.19
CA CYS A 10 -23.82 -81.25 27.65
C CYS A 10 -24.38 -79.87 27.30
N GLY A 11 -25.28 -79.65 26.44
CA GLY A 11 -26.61 -80.22 26.27
C GLY A 11 -27.65 -79.15 26.61
N LEU A 12 -28.18 -78.51 25.56
CA LEU A 12 -29.47 -77.83 25.41
C LEU A 12 -30.22 -77.18 26.61
N ALA A 13 -30.48 -75.83 26.45
CA ALA A 13 -31.87 -75.31 26.55
C ALA A 13 -31.95 -73.97 25.80
N VAL A 14 -32.68 -73.98 24.68
CA VAL A 14 -33.02 -72.76 23.89
C VAL A 14 -34.19 -72.08 24.61
N VAL A 15 -33.97 -70.91 25.20
CA VAL A 15 -35.05 -70.00 25.59
C VAL A 15 -35.00 -68.84 24.63
N LEU A 16 -35.94 -68.83 23.68
CA LEU A 16 -36.22 -67.68 22.81
C LEU A 16 -36.86 -66.57 23.65
N VAL A 17 -36.07 -65.59 24.07
CA VAL A 17 -36.61 -64.30 24.54
C VAL A 17 -36.61 -63.36 23.34
N ALA A 18 -37.79 -63.09 22.80
CA ALA A 18 -37.97 -62.02 21.81
C ALA A 18 -37.70 -60.69 22.44
N TRP A 19 -36.50 -60.14 22.16
CA TRP A 19 -36.23 -58.73 22.41
C TRP A 19 -36.86 -57.95 21.27
N VAL A 20 -37.98 -57.25 21.59
CA VAL A 20 -38.47 -56.13 20.80
C VAL A 20 -37.43 -55.00 20.96
N ALA A 21 -36.53 -54.92 19.99
CA ALA A 21 -35.63 -53.78 19.86
C ALA A 21 -36.48 -52.55 19.48
N THR A 22 -36.90 -51.77 20.48
CA THR A 22 -37.29 -50.39 20.26
C THR A 22 -36.00 -49.62 19.87
N SER A 23 -35.76 -49.50 18.58
CA SER A 23 -34.73 -48.60 18.04
C SER A 23 -35.07 -47.19 18.55
N PRO A 24 -34.17 -46.49 19.26
CA PRO A 24 -34.36 -45.08 19.45
C PRO A 24 -34.36 -44.45 18.07
N SER A 25 -35.46 -43.85 17.67
CA SER A 25 -35.52 -43.00 16.51
C SER A 25 -34.60 -41.80 16.80
N TRP A 26 -33.37 -41.92 16.39
CA TRP A 26 -32.54 -40.75 16.15
C TRP A 26 -33.16 -40.05 14.93
N ALA A 27 -34.07 -39.14 15.20
CA ALA A 27 -34.40 -38.09 14.27
C ALA A 27 -33.16 -37.20 14.18
N ALA A 28 -32.21 -37.65 13.35
CA ALA A 28 -31.07 -36.88 12.98
C ALA A 28 -31.51 -35.61 12.22
N PRO A 29 -30.69 -34.60 12.15
CA PRO A 29 -31.02 -33.28 11.60
C PRO A 29 -31.21 -33.37 10.07
N ALA A 30 -32.37 -33.83 9.62
CA ALA A 30 -32.69 -33.98 8.19
C ALA A 30 -32.54 -32.68 7.37
N ALA A 31 -32.57 -31.54 8.03
CA ALA A 31 -32.51 -30.24 7.38
C ALA A 31 -31.10 -29.82 7.00
N THR A 32 -30.08 -30.00 7.85
CA THR A 32 -28.65 -29.69 7.54
C THR A 32 -28.13 -30.60 6.45
N ASP A 33 -28.46 -31.87 6.49
CA ASP A 33 -28.04 -32.91 5.54
C ASP A 33 -28.53 -32.63 4.09
N ALA A 34 -29.71 -32.05 3.92
CA ALA A 34 -30.26 -31.73 2.60
C ALA A 34 -29.52 -30.56 1.92
N ALA A 35 -29.24 -29.49 2.66
CA ALA A 35 -28.49 -28.34 2.13
C ALA A 35 -27.04 -28.74 1.83
N GLU A 36 -26.40 -29.53 2.72
CA GLU A 36 -25.04 -30.00 2.55
C GLU A 36 -24.86 -30.86 1.30
N ARG A 37 -25.83 -31.73 0.97
CA ARG A 37 -25.81 -32.49 -0.30
C ARG A 37 -25.77 -31.59 -1.53
N CYS A 38 -26.54 -30.50 -1.55
CA CYS A 38 -26.53 -29.56 -2.66
C CYS A 38 -25.15 -28.84 -2.77
N GLN A 39 -24.54 -28.49 -1.63
CA GLN A 39 -23.21 -27.88 -1.58
C GLN A 39 -22.12 -28.84 -2.06
N VAL A 40 -22.20 -30.14 -1.72
CA VAL A 40 -21.25 -31.16 -2.21
C VAL A 40 -21.33 -31.30 -3.72
N LEU A 41 -22.52 -31.30 -4.32
CA LEU A 41 -22.69 -31.31 -5.78
C LEU A 41 -22.03 -30.10 -6.43
N LEU A 42 -22.22 -28.91 -5.84
CA LEU A 42 -21.62 -27.68 -6.33
C LEU A 42 -20.09 -27.72 -6.21
N LYS A 43 -19.57 -28.19 -5.07
CA LYS A 43 -18.13 -28.36 -4.82
C LYS A 43 -17.46 -29.25 -5.86
N HIS A 44 -18.15 -30.27 -6.37
CA HIS A 44 -17.67 -31.20 -7.38
C HIS A 44 -18.03 -30.79 -8.83
N GLY A 45 -18.47 -29.56 -9.06
CA GLY A 45 -18.76 -29.03 -10.39
C GLY A 45 -20.00 -29.64 -11.06
N GLN A 46 -20.82 -30.35 -10.29
CA GLN A 46 -22.10 -30.90 -10.75
C GLN A 46 -23.18 -29.80 -10.72
N ASN A 47 -22.95 -28.75 -11.50
CA ASN A 47 -23.72 -27.51 -11.41
C ASN A 47 -25.20 -27.69 -11.77
N SER A 48 -25.53 -28.57 -12.72
CA SER A 48 -26.92 -28.88 -13.12
C SER A 48 -27.69 -29.56 -11.99
N GLU A 49 -27.05 -30.57 -11.41
CA GLU A 49 -27.59 -31.36 -10.28
C GLU A 49 -27.70 -30.52 -9.02
N ALA A 50 -26.67 -29.72 -8.72
CA ALA A 50 -26.68 -28.77 -7.63
C ALA A 50 -27.83 -27.76 -7.76
N ARG A 51 -28.01 -27.17 -8.96
CA ARG A 51 -29.12 -26.26 -9.24
C ARG A 51 -30.47 -26.91 -9.01
N SER A 52 -30.66 -28.14 -9.52
CA SER A 52 -31.90 -28.91 -9.32
C SER A 52 -32.13 -29.23 -7.84
N CYS A 53 -31.07 -29.55 -7.10
CA CYS A 53 -31.08 -29.78 -5.68
C CYS A 53 -31.54 -28.51 -4.91
N PHE A 54 -30.95 -27.34 -5.19
CA PHE A 54 -31.34 -26.08 -4.58
C PHE A 54 -32.78 -25.67 -4.95
N GLN A 55 -33.23 -25.89 -6.17
CA GLN A 55 -34.63 -25.67 -6.58
C GLN A 55 -35.64 -26.52 -5.77
N ALA A 56 -35.24 -27.73 -5.37
CA ALA A 56 -36.06 -28.55 -4.51
C ALA A 56 -36.17 -27.93 -3.08
N LEU A 57 -35.05 -27.41 -2.54
CA LEU A 57 -35.01 -26.77 -1.24
C LEU A 57 -35.90 -25.52 -1.15
N VAL A 58 -36.02 -24.75 -2.22
CA VAL A 58 -36.89 -23.56 -2.27
C VAL A 58 -38.36 -23.89 -2.00
N ARG A 59 -38.80 -25.15 -2.23
CA ARG A 59 -40.16 -25.61 -2.04
C ARG A 59 -40.39 -26.30 -0.69
N ASP A 60 -39.36 -26.35 0.16
CA ASP A 60 -39.43 -27.01 1.45
C ASP A 60 -40.32 -26.21 2.46
N SER A 61 -40.87 -26.88 3.43
CA SER A 61 -41.64 -26.26 4.52
C SER A 61 -40.76 -25.44 5.47
N SER A 62 -39.47 -25.82 5.62
CA SER A 62 -38.50 -25.13 6.46
C SER A 62 -38.04 -23.83 5.84
N ALA A 63 -38.22 -22.71 6.54
CA ALA A 63 -37.68 -21.43 6.11
C ALA A 63 -36.15 -21.46 5.95
N TYR A 64 -35.45 -22.21 6.80
CA TYR A 64 -34.00 -22.38 6.69
C TYR A 64 -33.60 -23.10 5.38
N LEU A 65 -34.29 -24.18 5.02
CA LEU A 65 -33.98 -24.88 3.75
C LEU A 65 -34.33 -24.03 2.53
N ARG A 66 -35.42 -23.27 2.56
CA ARG A 66 -35.73 -22.32 1.50
C ARG A 66 -34.64 -21.24 1.38
N ALA A 67 -34.12 -20.72 2.52
CA ALA A 67 -33.03 -19.77 2.51
C ALA A 67 -31.75 -20.33 1.85
N GLU A 68 -31.34 -21.55 2.21
CA GLU A 68 -30.23 -22.26 1.60
C GLU A 68 -30.47 -22.50 0.09
N GLY A 69 -31.69 -22.87 -0.29
CA GLY A 69 -32.09 -23.03 -1.68
C GLY A 69 -31.97 -21.74 -2.49
N TYR A 70 -32.51 -20.64 -2.00
CA TYR A 70 -32.41 -19.35 -2.65
C TYR A 70 -30.95 -18.85 -2.71
N TRP A 71 -30.17 -19.05 -1.65
CA TRP A 71 -28.75 -18.70 -1.64
C TRP A 71 -27.99 -19.49 -2.70
N GLY A 72 -28.14 -20.80 -2.77
CA GLY A 72 -27.50 -21.65 -3.78
C GLY A 72 -27.93 -21.34 -5.22
N LEU A 73 -29.09 -20.70 -5.43
CA LEU A 73 -29.55 -20.20 -6.73
C LEU A 73 -29.11 -18.77 -7.03
N GLY A 74 -28.44 -18.08 -6.09
CA GLY A 74 -28.03 -16.68 -6.23
C GLY A 74 -29.14 -15.66 -6.01
N GLU A 75 -30.29 -16.09 -5.48
CA GLU A 75 -31.46 -15.23 -5.19
C GLU A 75 -31.35 -14.62 -3.78
N TYR A 76 -30.33 -13.81 -3.55
CA TYR A 76 -29.89 -13.33 -2.23
C TYR A 76 -30.96 -12.55 -1.46
N SER A 77 -31.82 -11.76 -2.14
CA SER A 77 -32.92 -11.03 -1.51
C SER A 77 -33.94 -11.98 -0.86
N MET A 78 -34.28 -13.06 -1.56
CA MET A 78 -35.20 -14.08 -1.05
C MET A 78 -34.53 -14.90 0.06
N ALA A 79 -33.26 -15.27 -0.13
CA ALA A 79 -32.47 -15.95 0.89
C ALA A 79 -32.42 -15.14 2.20
N ASN A 80 -32.15 -13.83 2.13
CA ASN A 80 -32.14 -12.94 3.29
C ASN A 80 -33.47 -12.90 4.03
N GLN A 81 -34.59 -12.84 3.30
CA GLN A 81 -35.95 -12.86 3.89
C GLN A 81 -36.21 -14.18 4.58
N GLU A 82 -35.84 -15.31 3.97
CA GLU A 82 -36.08 -16.63 4.53
C GLU A 82 -35.16 -16.94 5.72
N PHE A 83 -33.88 -16.49 5.69
CA PHE A 83 -33.00 -16.58 6.86
C PHE A 83 -33.58 -15.79 8.07
N ARG A 84 -34.08 -14.57 7.83
CA ARG A 84 -34.74 -13.77 8.87
C ARG A 84 -35.92 -14.53 9.46
N THR A 85 -36.74 -15.16 8.62
CA THR A 85 -37.87 -15.98 9.06
C THR A 85 -37.42 -17.20 9.86
N ALA A 86 -36.36 -17.90 9.38
CA ALA A 86 -35.82 -19.08 10.08
C ALA A 86 -35.28 -18.73 11.47
N VAL A 87 -34.55 -17.63 11.59
CA VAL A 87 -34.04 -17.13 12.88
C VAL A 87 -35.19 -16.72 13.81
N ALA A 88 -36.26 -16.06 13.30
CA ALA A 88 -37.42 -15.69 14.11
C ALA A 88 -38.19 -16.91 14.60
N GLN A 89 -38.27 -17.98 13.80
CA GLN A 89 -38.95 -19.23 14.18
C GLN A 89 -38.15 -20.08 15.17
N ALA A 90 -36.81 -19.96 15.17
CA ALA A 90 -35.93 -20.77 16.02
C ALA A 90 -34.78 -19.91 16.58
N ASP A 91 -35.10 -18.93 17.41
CA ASP A 91 -34.16 -17.93 17.95
C ASP A 91 -32.95 -18.56 18.68
N GLY A 92 -33.15 -19.71 19.33
CA GLY A 92 -32.09 -20.45 20.01
C GLY A 92 -31.11 -21.17 19.07
N ASN A 93 -31.41 -21.28 17.77
CA ASN A 93 -30.53 -21.97 16.81
C ASN A 93 -29.42 -21.05 16.30
N ALA A 94 -28.22 -21.20 16.85
CA ALA A 94 -27.04 -20.44 16.46
C ALA A 94 -26.64 -20.68 14.99
N GLN A 95 -26.84 -21.90 14.47
CA GLN A 95 -26.43 -22.28 13.11
C GLN A 95 -27.15 -21.46 12.03
N TYR A 96 -28.42 -21.09 12.24
CA TYR A 96 -29.16 -20.28 11.26
C TYR A 96 -28.52 -18.87 11.10
N ARG A 97 -28.06 -18.29 12.24
CA ARG A 97 -27.33 -17.02 12.22
C ARG A 97 -25.96 -17.13 11.54
N VAL A 98 -25.25 -18.22 11.81
CA VAL A 98 -23.95 -18.48 11.16
C VAL A 98 -24.12 -18.55 9.64
N ARG A 99 -25.08 -19.32 9.15
CA ARG A 99 -25.33 -19.45 7.71
C ARG A 99 -25.76 -18.13 7.07
N TRP A 100 -26.65 -17.40 7.75
CA TRP A 100 -27.06 -16.07 7.32
C TRP A 100 -25.89 -15.08 7.30
N GLY A 101 -25.06 -15.05 8.33
CA GLY A 101 -23.85 -14.24 8.39
C GLY A 101 -22.87 -14.56 7.26
N ARG A 102 -22.67 -15.84 6.93
CA ARG A 102 -21.83 -16.23 5.79
C ARG A 102 -22.37 -15.72 4.47
N MET A 103 -23.68 -15.80 4.23
CA MET A 103 -24.31 -15.25 3.03
C MET A 103 -24.12 -13.73 2.94
N LEU A 104 -24.26 -13.00 4.06
CA LEU A 104 -24.07 -11.55 4.08
C LEU A 104 -22.62 -11.16 3.83
N HIS A 105 -21.67 -11.89 4.41
CA HIS A 105 -20.23 -11.71 4.15
C HIS A 105 -19.88 -11.92 2.66
N GLU A 106 -20.41 -12.97 2.03
CA GLU A 106 -20.27 -13.21 0.58
C GLU A 106 -20.80 -12.03 -0.27
N ARG A 107 -21.74 -11.24 0.30
CA ARG A 107 -22.31 -10.05 -0.34
C ARG A 107 -21.70 -8.74 0.14
N PHE A 108 -20.52 -8.78 0.78
CA PHE A 108 -19.78 -7.61 1.30
C PHE A 108 -20.56 -6.81 2.37
N ASN A 109 -21.49 -7.44 3.08
CA ASN A 109 -22.16 -6.85 4.22
C ASN A 109 -21.54 -7.36 5.53
N ASP A 110 -20.28 -6.98 5.76
CA ASP A 110 -19.48 -7.50 6.86
C ASP A 110 -19.96 -7.00 8.23
N GLN A 111 -20.53 -5.80 8.28
CA GLN A 111 -21.08 -5.27 9.52
C GLN A 111 -22.22 -6.15 10.08
N ASP A 112 -23.20 -6.47 9.24
CA ASP A 112 -24.32 -7.33 9.64
C ASP A 112 -23.87 -8.78 9.82
N ALA A 113 -22.90 -9.25 9.00
CA ALA A 113 -22.33 -10.58 9.15
C ALA A 113 -21.67 -10.77 10.52
N GLN A 114 -20.82 -9.81 10.95
CA GLN A 114 -20.19 -9.82 12.28
C GLN A 114 -21.22 -9.80 13.40
N ALA A 115 -22.29 -8.99 13.26
CA ALA A 115 -23.37 -8.94 14.25
C ALA A 115 -24.01 -10.32 14.42
N LEU A 116 -24.33 -11.00 13.31
CA LEU A 116 -24.92 -12.34 13.34
C LEU A 116 -23.98 -13.40 13.92
N PHE A 117 -22.68 -13.36 13.63
CA PHE A 117 -21.72 -14.28 14.24
C PHE A 117 -21.60 -14.05 15.76
N ARG A 118 -21.57 -12.79 16.21
CA ARG A 118 -21.60 -12.47 17.66
C ARG A 118 -22.89 -12.90 18.32
N GLU A 119 -24.04 -12.71 17.68
CA GLU A 119 -25.33 -13.23 18.16
C GLU A 119 -25.36 -14.76 18.23
N ALA A 120 -24.76 -15.46 17.26
CA ALA A 120 -24.64 -16.91 17.31
C ALA A 120 -23.82 -17.36 18.53
N LEU A 121 -22.67 -16.68 18.79
CA LEU A 121 -21.84 -16.95 19.98
C LEU A 121 -22.52 -16.61 21.30
N ALA A 122 -23.42 -15.62 21.34
CA ALA A 122 -24.21 -15.33 22.52
C ALA A 122 -25.20 -16.46 22.88
N ARG A 123 -25.61 -17.26 21.88
CA ARG A 123 -26.50 -18.42 22.08
C ARG A 123 -25.73 -19.73 22.27
N ASP A 124 -24.63 -19.88 21.55
CA ASP A 124 -23.71 -21.02 21.65
C ASP A 124 -22.26 -20.54 21.67
N PRO A 125 -21.68 -20.32 22.87
CA PRO A 125 -20.30 -19.85 23.00
C PRO A 125 -19.23 -20.85 22.50
N LYS A 126 -19.61 -22.10 22.18
CA LYS A 126 -18.75 -23.13 21.61
C LYS A 126 -19.01 -23.37 20.11
N ASN A 127 -19.58 -22.42 19.41
CA ASN A 127 -19.86 -22.54 17.98
C ASN A 127 -18.59 -22.24 17.17
N ALA A 128 -17.88 -23.27 16.76
CA ALA A 128 -16.65 -23.15 15.96
C ALA A 128 -16.87 -22.42 14.63
N GLN A 129 -18.03 -22.65 13.99
CA GLN A 129 -18.37 -22.01 12.70
C GLN A 129 -18.60 -20.50 12.85
N ALA A 130 -19.12 -20.03 13.98
CA ALA A 130 -19.28 -18.61 14.25
C ALA A 130 -17.91 -17.91 14.44
N TYR A 131 -16.95 -18.55 15.13
CA TYR A 131 -15.59 -18.06 15.24
C TYR A 131 -14.89 -18.04 13.86
N LEU A 132 -15.08 -19.05 13.03
CA LEU A 132 -14.60 -19.06 11.66
C LEU A 132 -15.20 -17.91 10.84
N GLY A 133 -16.51 -17.61 11.02
CA GLY A 133 -17.15 -16.46 10.37
C GLY A 133 -16.50 -15.13 10.75
N LEU A 134 -16.20 -14.92 12.04
CA LEU A 134 -15.45 -13.75 12.49
C LEU A 134 -14.04 -13.71 11.91
N ALA A 135 -13.36 -14.87 11.83
CA ALA A 135 -12.02 -14.98 11.23
C ALA A 135 -12.02 -14.57 9.76
N LEU A 136 -13.01 -14.99 8.97
CA LEU A 136 -13.14 -14.65 7.56
C LEU A 136 -13.32 -13.13 7.36
N VAL A 137 -14.23 -12.52 8.11
CA VAL A 137 -14.45 -11.06 8.03
C VAL A 137 -13.20 -10.29 8.45
N SER A 138 -12.52 -10.71 9.53
CA SER A 138 -11.25 -10.09 9.95
C SER A 138 -10.14 -10.27 8.91
N ALA A 139 -10.10 -11.40 8.22
CA ALA A 139 -9.11 -11.69 7.18
C ALA A 139 -9.24 -10.75 5.97
N ASP A 140 -10.46 -10.51 5.50
CA ASP A 140 -10.71 -9.62 4.37
C ASP A 140 -10.41 -8.15 4.71
N GLY A 141 -10.47 -7.78 6.00
CA GLY A 141 -10.03 -6.48 6.53
C GLY A 141 -8.54 -6.39 6.87
N PHE A 142 -7.74 -7.42 6.61
CA PHE A 142 -6.32 -7.53 7.03
C PHE A 142 -6.11 -7.34 8.55
N ASP A 143 -7.13 -7.62 9.36
CA ASP A 143 -7.09 -7.52 10.82
C ASP A 143 -6.29 -8.71 11.41
N GLU A 144 -5.35 -8.41 12.34
CA GLU A 144 -4.55 -9.44 13.02
C GLU A 144 -5.39 -10.45 13.80
N GLY A 145 -6.59 -10.07 14.24
CA GLY A 145 -7.54 -10.93 14.93
C GLY A 145 -8.00 -12.15 14.11
N ALA A 146 -7.81 -12.14 12.78
CA ALA A 146 -8.21 -13.24 11.90
C ALA A 146 -7.59 -14.58 12.31
N VAL A 147 -6.28 -14.58 12.61
CA VAL A 147 -5.54 -15.78 13.04
C VAL A 147 -6.05 -16.29 14.39
N ASP A 148 -6.29 -15.40 15.34
CA ASP A 148 -6.76 -15.76 16.68
C ASP A 148 -8.17 -16.34 16.66
N TRP A 149 -9.07 -15.75 15.87
CA TRP A 149 -10.43 -16.28 15.69
C TRP A 149 -10.40 -17.66 15.01
N ALA A 150 -9.58 -17.86 13.96
CA ALA A 150 -9.44 -19.15 13.30
C ALA A 150 -8.87 -20.23 14.26
N ARG A 151 -7.83 -19.89 15.03
CA ARG A 151 -7.28 -20.80 16.07
C ARG A 151 -8.30 -21.13 17.14
N LYS A 152 -9.11 -20.16 17.55
CA LYS A 152 -10.17 -20.40 18.52
C LYS A 152 -11.26 -21.33 17.98
N ALA A 153 -11.60 -21.23 16.70
CA ALA A 153 -12.47 -22.19 16.04
C ALA A 153 -11.90 -23.62 16.11
N LEU A 154 -10.60 -23.80 15.83
CA LEU A 154 -9.90 -25.10 15.89
C LEU A 154 -9.73 -25.65 17.31
N GLN A 155 -9.63 -24.80 18.34
CA GLN A 155 -9.64 -25.25 19.74
C GLN A 155 -10.98 -25.91 20.12
N ILE A 156 -12.08 -25.49 19.47
CA ILE A 156 -13.41 -26.03 19.71
C ILE A 156 -13.67 -27.24 18.82
N ASP A 157 -13.35 -27.13 17.55
CA ASP A 157 -13.48 -28.20 16.54
C ASP A 157 -12.17 -28.39 15.77
N PRO A 158 -11.29 -29.30 16.18
CA PRO A 158 -10.05 -29.60 15.48
C PRO A 158 -10.22 -30.23 14.09
N GLN A 159 -11.43 -30.63 13.72
CA GLN A 159 -11.75 -31.22 12.41
C GLN A 159 -12.37 -30.19 11.45
N LEU A 160 -12.31 -28.90 11.77
CA LEU A 160 -12.84 -27.83 10.95
C LEU A 160 -11.86 -27.48 9.82
N ALA A 161 -11.89 -28.25 8.71
CA ALA A 161 -10.99 -28.04 7.56
C ALA A 161 -10.97 -26.59 7.04
N PRO A 162 -12.12 -25.85 6.91
CA PRO A 162 -12.08 -24.47 6.44
C PRO A 162 -11.29 -23.49 7.34
N ALA A 163 -11.11 -23.79 8.62
CA ALA A 163 -10.27 -22.97 9.49
C ALA A 163 -8.78 -23.19 9.20
N HIS A 164 -8.36 -24.41 8.88
CA HIS A 164 -7.01 -24.71 8.41
C HIS A 164 -6.76 -24.10 7.01
N GLU A 165 -7.74 -24.15 6.09
CA GLU A 165 -7.68 -23.49 4.77
C GLU A 165 -7.43 -21.99 4.92
N LEU A 166 -8.16 -21.32 5.81
CA LEU A 166 -7.97 -19.91 6.11
C LEU A 166 -6.57 -19.64 6.70
N LEU A 167 -6.14 -20.42 7.70
CA LEU A 167 -4.80 -20.23 8.29
C LEU A 167 -3.68 -20.46 7.26
N GLY A 168 -3.83 -21.41 6.34
CA GLY A 168 -2.90 -21.63 5.24
C GLY A 168 -2.81 -20.42 4.31
N ARG A 169 -3.95 -19.84 3.95
CA ARG A 169 -4.01 -18.58 3.16
C ARG A 169 -3.32 -17.43 3.89
N LEU A 170 -3.66 -17.20 5.15
CA LEU A 170 -3.09 -16.13 5.96
C LEU A 170 -1.58 -16.28 6.16
N ALA A 171 -1.09 -17.52 6.31
CA ALA A 171 0.35 -17.78 6.41
C ALA A 171 1.10 -17.44 5.12
N LEU A 172 0.49 -17.65 3.92
CA LEU A 172 1.09 -17.19 2.66
C LEU A 172 1.13 -15.66 2.56
N GLU A 173 0.08 -14.99 3.00
CA GLU A 173 0.05 -13.52 3.06
C GLU A 173 1.19 -12.99 3.96
N ASP A 174 1.44 -13.67 5.09
CA ASP A 174 2.52 -13.34 6.05
C ASP A 174 3.92 -13.83 5.60
N SER A 175 4.09 -14.32 4.38
CA SER A 175 5.37 -14.85 3.88
C SER A 175 5.90 -16.09 4.62
N GLN A 176 5.01 -16.95 5.10
CA GLN A 176 5.33 -18.16 5.87
C GLN A 176 4.92 -19.44 5.11
N PRO A 177 5.60 -19.80 4.01
CA PRO A 177 5.18 -20.89 3.14
C PRO A 177 5.18 -22.25 3.83
N ASP A 178 6.11 -22.51 4.77
CA ASP A 178 6.16 -23.78 5.52
C ASP A 178 4.94 -23.93 6.43
N GLN A 179 4.51 -22.85 7.09
CA GLN A 179 3.29 -22.86 7.90
C GLN A 179 2.06 -23.02 7.03
N ALA A 180 2.03 -22.34 5.88
CA ALA A 180 0.93 -22.48 4.91
C ALA A 180 0.80 -23.93 4.42
N ALA A 181 1.89 -24.58 4.11
CA ALA A 181 1.91 -26.00 3.72
C ALA A 181 1.38 -26.89 4.85
N ALA A 182 1.82 -26.69 6.08
CA ALA A 182 1.37 -27.48 7.23
C ALA A 182 -0.14 -27.35 7.48
N GLU A 183 -0.69 -26.14 7.36
CA GLU A 183 -2.12 -25.89 7.51
C GLU A 183 -2.93 -26.48 6.33
N ALA A 184 -2.44 -26.34 5.10
CA ALA A 184 -3.08 -26.94 3.92
C ALA A 184 -3.06 -28.49 4.00
N ASP A 185 -1.96 -29.10 4.48
CA ASP A 185 -1.88 -30.55 4.72
C ASP A 185 -2.87 -31.00 5.80
N ALA A 186 -3.03 -30.20 6.88
CA ALA A 186 -4.01 -30.48 7.92
C ALA A 186 -5.44 -30.45 7.36
N ALA A 187 -5.77 -29.46 6.53
CA ALA A 187 -7.06 -29.38 5.84
C ALA A 187 -7.29 -30.58 4.94
N LEU A 188 -6.29 -30.98 4.13
CA LEU A 188 -6.37 -32.12 3.19
C LEU A 188 -6.45 -33.48 3.92
N LYS A 189 -5.90 -33.59 5.11
CA LYS A 189 -6.05 -34.80 5.94
C LYS A 189 -7.48 -34.98 6.43
N ILE A 190 -8.19 -33.88 6.70
CA ILE A 190 -9.59 -33.88 7.14
C ILE A 190 -10.53 -34.03 5.94
N ALA A 191 -10.30 -33.23 4.90
CA ALA A 191 -11.08 -33.17 3.67
C ALA A 191 -10.16 -33.31 2.44
N PRO A 192 -9.89 -34.56 1.95
CA PRO A 192 -8.96 -34.79 0.84
C PRO A 192 -9.36 -34.13 -0.48
N ASP A 193 -10.59 -33.69 -0.62
CA ASP A 193 -11.16 -32.97 -1.75
C ASP A 193 -11.30 -31.45 -1.51
N SER A 194 -10.60 -30.89 -0.50
CA SER A 194 -10.58 -29.46 -0.25
C SER A 194 -9.90 -28.70 -1.38
N LEU A 195 -10.69 -27.98 -2.18
CA LEU A 195 -10.21 -27.23 -3.34
C LEU A 195 -9.35 -26.03 -2.93
N ASP A 196 -9.68 -25.36 -1.82
CA ASP A 196 -8.93 -24.20 -1.30
C ASP A 196 -7.56 -24.63 -0.75
N ALA A 197 -7.49 -25.74 -0.01
CA ALA A 197 -6.21 -26.26 0.46
C ALA A 197 -5.29 -26.69 -0.70
N ILE A 198 -5.87 -27.29 -1.76
CA ILE A 198 -5.14 -27.62 -2.99
C ILE A 198 -4.63 -26.34 -3.67
N ALA A 199 -5.44 -25.27 -3.72
CA ALA A 199 -5.05 -23.99 -4.28
C ALA A 199 -3.95 -23.28 -3.47
N VAL A 200 -3.94 -23.43 -2.14
CA VAL A 200 -2.83 -22.96 -1.28
C VAL A 200 -1.51 -23.64 -1.68
N HIS A 201 -1.50 -24.98 -1.86
CA HIS A 201 -0.31 -25.69 -2.36
C HIS A 201 0.11 -25.22 -3.75
N ALA A 202 -0.84 -25.02 -4.68
CA ALA A 202 -0.53 -24.48 -5.99
C ALA A 202 0.12 -23.08 -5.91
N SER A 203 -0.35 -22.25 -4.96
CA SER A 203 0.23 -20.93 -4.71
C SER A 203 1.65 -21.03 -4.16
N ILE A 204 1.91 -21.96 -3.22
CA ILE A 204 3.26 -22.20 -2.66
C ILE A 204 4.23 -22.59 -3.78
N GLU A 205 3.84 -23.52 -4.67
CA GLU A 205 4.70 -23.92 -5.78
C GLU A 205 5.04 -22.73 -6.69
N LEU A 206 4.05 -21.95 -7.08
CA LEU A 206 4.26 -20.78 -7.95
C LEU A 206 5.09 -19.68 -7.30
N LEU A 207 4.87 -19.39 -6.03
CA LEU A 207 5.65 -18.41 -5.31
C LEU A 207 7.11 -18.85 -5.14
N ALA A 208 7.36 -20.16 -5.16
CA ALA A 208 8.68 -20.78 -5.15
C ALA A 208 9.24 -21.06 -6.56
N ASP A 209 8.62 -20.52 -7.61
CA ASP A 209 8.96 -20.75 -9.04
C ASP A 209 9.02 -22.24 -9.44
N ARG A 210 8.24 -23.08 -8.77
CA ARG A 210 8.07 -24.48 -9.11
C ARG A 210 6.78 -24.70 -9.90
N PRO A 211 6.69 -25.74 -10.76
CA PRO A 211 5.48 -26.01 -11.55
C PRO A 211 4.30 -26.38 -10.64
N PRO A 212 3.16 -25.68 -10.72
CA PRO A 212 1.96 -25.99 -9.92
C PRO A 212 1.05 -27.05 -10.55
N ASP A 213 1.46 -27.64 -11.71
CA ASP A 213 0.58 -28.39 -12.59
C ASP A 213 -0.10 -29.60 -11.92
N ALA A 214 0.59 -30.29 -11.02
CA ALA A 214 0.01 -31.42 -10.29
C ALA A 214 -1.19 -30.98 -9.43
N TRP A 215 -1.07 -29.85 -8.73
CA TRP A 215 -2.13 -29.30 -7.88
C TRP A 215 -3.28 -28.73 -8.71
N LEU A 216 -2.98 -27.98 -9.77
CA LEU A 216 -3.99 -27.43 -10.66
C LEU A 216 -4.75 -28.51 -11.42
N THR A 217 -4.09 -29.59 -11.83
CA THR A 217 -4.74 -30.78 -12.42
C THR A 217 -5.68 -31.44 -11.41
N ARG A 218 -5.29 -31.51 -10.15
CA ARG A 218 -6.15 -32.05 -9.08
C ARG A 218 -7.39 -31.21 -8.87
N ILE A 219 -7.29 -29.85 -8.90
CA ILE A 219 -8.46 -28.96 -8.87
C ILE A 219 -9.40 -29.27 -10.04
N SER A 220 -8.89 -29.27 -11.28
CA SER A 220 -9.71 -29.48 -12.47
C SER A 220 -10.30 -30.90 -12.56
N ALA A 221 -9.65 -31.91 -11.98
CA ALA A 221 -10.20 -33.26 -11.89
C ALA A 221 -11.36 -33.37 -10.90
N LEU A 222 -11.31 -32.62 -9.78
CA LEU A 222 -12.38 -32.56 -8.78
C LEU A 222 -13.53 -31.67 -9.23
N ASN A 223 -13.21 -30.49 -9.76
CA ASN A 223 -14.17 -29.52 -10.26
C ASN A 223 -13.57 -28.70 -11.41
N PRO A 224 -13.89 -29.01 -12.66
CA PRO A 224 -13.36 -28.28 -13.82
C PRO A 224 -13.88 -26.83 -13.94
N THR A 225 -14.94 -26.48 -13.19
CA THR A 225 -15.50 -25.11 -13.18
C THR A 225 -15.10 -24.30 -11.93
N TYR A 226 -14.13 -24.82 -11.15
CA TYR A 226 -13.68 -24.12 -9.93
C TYR A 226 -12.69 -22.99 -10.25
N GLY A 227 -13.24 -21.86 -10.73
CA GLY A 227 -12.47 -20.65 -11.01
C GLY A 227 -11.82 -20.03 -9.76
N GLN A 228 -12.44 -20.20 -8.60
CA GLN A 228 -11.97 -19.62 -7.32
C GLN A 228 -10.55 -20.11 -6.97
N GLY A 229 -10.17 -21.33 -7.27
CA GLY A 229 -8.82 -21.83 -7.02
C GLY A 229 -7.75 -21.06 -7.82
N TYR A 230 -8.03 -20.73 -9.08
CA TYR A 230 -7.14 -19.89 -9.89
C TYR A 230 -7.14 -18.43 -9.40
N ALA A 231 -8.29 -17.92 -8.91
CA ALA A 231 -8.38 -16.59 -8.33
C ALA A 231 -7.56 -16.47 -7.04
N LEU A 232 -7.55 -17.49 -6.19
CA LEU A 232 -6.73 -17.55 -4.98
C LEU A 232 -5.23 -17.53 -5.32
N VAL A 233 -4.81 -18.29 -6.30
CA VAL A 233 -3.42 -18.24 -6.82
C VAL A 233 -3.09 -16.85 -7.33
N ALA A 234 -3.97 -16.22 -8.11
CA ALA A 234 -3.79 -14.87 -8.62
C ALA A 234 -3.64 -13.85 -7.48
N HIS A 235 -4.48 -13.95 -6.45
CA HIS A 235 -4.42 -13.09 -5.26
C HIS A 235 -3.03 -13.13 -4.60
N HIS A 236 -2.49 -14.31 -4.33
CA HIS A 236 -1.16 -14.43 -3.72
C HIS A 236 -0.03 -13.89 -4.61
N LEU A 237 -0.13 -14.04 -5.94
CA LEU A 237 0.82 -13.44 -6.88
C LEU A 237 0.75 -11.91 -6.86
N ILE A 238 -0.46 -11.33 -6.81
CA ILE A 238 -0.67 -9.88 -6.72
C ILE A 238 -0.08 -9.31 -5.41
N LEU A 239 -0.29 -9.98 -4.27
CA LEU A 239 0.28 -9.57 -2.99
C LEU A 239 1.83 -9.55 -3.00
N ARG A 240 2.46 -10.32 -3.89
CA ARG A 240 3.90 -10.32 -4.13
C ARG A 240 4.34 -9.37 -5.25
N GLY A 241 3.46 -8.49 -5.72
CA GLY A 241 3.75 -7.58 -6.82
C GLY A 241 3.89 -8.26 -8.19
N ARG A 242 3.60 -9.57 -8.32
CA ARG A 242 3.66 -10.33 -9.59
C ARG A 242 2.39 -10.09 -10.41
N TYR A 243 2.14 -8.83 -10.76
CA TYR A 243 0.89 -8.39 -11.38
C TYR A 243 0.59 -9.08 -12.71
N LEU A 244 1.60 -9.25 -13.58
CA LEU A 244 1.43 -9.91 -14.88
C LEU A 244 0.98 -11.38 -14.72
N ASP A 245 1.63 -12.09 -13.81
CA ASP A 245 1.26 -13.47 -13.49
C ASP A 245 -0.14 -13.56 -12.89
N GLY A 246 -0.44 -12.67 -11.92
CA GLY A 246 -1.76 -12.59 -11.30
C GLY A 246 -2.88 -12.35 -12.31
N VAL A 247 -2.69 -11.40 -13.22
CA VAL A 247 -3.63 -11.13 -14.33
C VAL A 247 -3.82 -12.38 -15.22
N ALA A 248 -2.74 -13.11 -15.51
CA ALA A 248 -2.85 -14.37 -16.30
C ALA A 248 -3.69 -15.42 -15.55
N TYR A 249 -3.54 -15.53 -14.21
CA TYR A 249 -4.33 -16.47 -13.41
C TYR A 249 -5.78 -16.03 -13.22
N PHE A 250 -6.07 -14.73 -13.10
CA PHE A 250 -7.46 -14.23 -13.12
C PHE A 250 -8.15 -14.54 -14.46
N ARG A 251 -7.44 -14.44 -15.59
CA ARG A 251 -7.99 -14.89 -16.89
C ARG A 251 -8.30 -16.38 -16.91
N LYS A 252 -7.46 -17.24 -16.29
CA LYS A 252 -7.75 -18.68 -16.12
C LYS A 252 -8.97 -18.91 -15.21
N ALA A 253 -9.09 -18.14 -14.13
CA ALA A 253 -10.25 -18.20 -13.23
C ALA A 253 -11.56 -17.92 -13.98
N ILE A 254 -11.59 -16.86 -14.78
CA ILE A 254 -12.75 -16.45 -15.57
C ILE A 254 -13.03 -17.44 -16.72
N ALA A 255 -12.00 -18.10 -17.27
CA ALA A 255 -12.18 -19.13 -18.29
C ALA A 255 -12.81 -20.40 -17.69
N ALA A 256 -12.46 -20.77 -16.44
CA ALA A 256 -13.06 -21.89 -15.73
C ALA A 256 -14.49 -21.57 -15.26
N ASP A 257 -14.70 -20.37 -14.72
CA ASP A 257 -16.01 -19.88 -14.27
C ASP A 257 -16.30 -18.49 -14.85
N PRO A 258 -17.01 -18.38 -15.97
CA PRO A 258 -17.37 -17.10 -16.58
C PRO A 258 -18.26 -16.19 -15.72
N LEU A 259 -18.92 -16.74 -14.70
CA LEU A 259 -19.80 -16.00 -13.78
C LEU A 259 -19.07 -15.60 -12.48
N LEU A 260 -17.80 -15.89 -12.33
CA LEU A 260 -16.98 -15.47 -11.20
C LEU A 260 -16.67 -13.96 -11.30
N TRP A 261 -17.67 -13.15 -10.98
CA TRP A 261 -17.61 -11.67 -11.12
C TRP A 261 -16.54 -11.05 -10.22
N SER A 262 -16.26 -11.64 -9.05
CA SER A 262 -15.17 -11.19 -8.16
C SER A 262 -13.81 -11.25 -8.87
N ALA A 263 -13.46 -12.39 -9.46
CA ALA A 263 -12.21 -12.54 -10.22
C ALA A 263 -12.14 -11.61 -11.43
N ARG A 264 -13.28 -11.31 -12.07
CA ARG A 264 -13.33 -10.35 -13.18
C ARG A 264 -13.12 -8.91 -12.72
N ALA A 265 -13.67 -8.53 -11.58
CA ALA A 265 -13.45 -7.22 -10.98
C ALA A 265 -11.97 -7.05 -10.59
N GLU A 266 -11.39 -8.05 -9.92
CA GLU A 266 -9.96 -8.09 -9.59
C GLU A 266 -9.08 -8.02 -10.85
N LEU A 267 -9.45 -8.74 -11.92
CA LEU A 267 -8.77 -8.61 -13.21
C LEU A 267 -8.78 -7.14 -13.69
N GLY A 268 -9.93 -6.48 -13.63
CA GLY A 268 -10.06 -5.09 -14.04
C GLY A 268 -9.17 -4.14 -13.23
N VAL A 269 -9.17 -4.26 -11.90
CA VAL A 269 -8.34 -3.44 -11.01
C VAL A 269 -6.84 -3.69 -11.29
N ASN A 270 -6.43 -4.95 -11.47
CA ASN A 270 -5.02 -5.27 -11.71
C ASN A 270 -4.56 -4.92 -13.13
N LEU A 271 -5.45 -4.90 -14.11
CA LEU A 271 -5.16 -4.33 -15.43
C LEU A 271 -4.91 -2.82 -15.36
N MET A 272 -5.65 -2.09 -14.52
CA MET A 272 -5.34 -0.67 -14.25
C MET A 272 -3.94 -0.53 -13.65
N ARG A 273 -3.56 -1.38 -12.67
CA ARG A 273 -2.21 -1.37 -12.07
C ARG A 273 -1.11 -1.53 -13.12
N LEU A 274 -1.37 -2.31 -14.17
CA LEU A 274 -0.47 -2.47 -15.32
C LEU A 274 -0.60 -1.36 -16.39
N GLY A 275 -1.41 -0.31 -16.17
CA GLY A 275 -1.65 0.75 -17.15
C GLY A 275 -2.50 0.31 -18.36
N GLN A 276 -3.16 -0.85 -18.30
CA GLN A 276 -4.00 -1.41 -19.36
C GLN A 276 -5.44 -0.93 -19.23
N ASP A 277 -5.65 0.40 -19.16
CA ASP A 277 -6.91 1.06 -18.81
C ASP A 277 -8.08 0.68 -19.71
N THR A 278 -7.84 0.45 -21.00
CA THR A 278 -8.90 0.10 -21.96
C THR A 278 -9.50 -1.29 -21.67
N GLU A 279 -8.66 -2.31 -21.44
CA GLU A 279 -9.14 -3.65 -21.10
C GLU A 279 -9.73 -3.66 -19.68
N ALA A 280 -9.11 -2.94 -18.74
CA ALA A 280 -9.64 -2.76 -17.38
C ALA A 280 -11.09 -2.29 -17.40
N ARG A 281 -11.36 -1.21 -18.13
CA ARG A 281 -12.72 -0.66 -18.31
C ARG A 281 -13.69 -1.73 -18.82
N GLN A 282 -13.31 -2.48 -19.85
CA GLN A 282 -14.17 -3.51 -20.43
C GLN A 282 -14.56 -4.60 -19.41
N GLN A 283 -13.60 -5.01 -18.55
CA GLN A 283 -13.88 -6.02 -17.53
C GLN A 283 -14.79 -5.47 -16.42
N LEU A 284 -14.51 -4.26 -15.94
CA LEU A 284 -15.29 -3.60 -14.88
C LEU A 284 -16.71 -3.25 -15.35
N GLU A 285 -16.90 -2.77 -16.59
CA GLU A 285 -18.22 -2.51 -17.17
C GLU A 285 -19.06 -3.80 -17.28
N LYS A 286 -18.44 -4.93 -17.63
CA LYS A 286 -19.12 -6.24 -17.62
C LYS A 286 -19.58 -6.62 -16.22
N CYS A 287 -18.76 -6.39 -15.18
CA CYS A 287 -19.15 -6.61 -13.79
C CYS A 287 -20.35 -5.76 -13.42
N TYR A 288 -20.26 -4.45 -13.67
CA TYR A 288 -21.31 -3.48 -13.34
C TYR A 288 -22.64 -3.79 -14.03
N ALA A 289 -22.60 -4.11 -15.33
CA ALA A 289 -23.78 -4.43 -16.13
C ALA A 289 -24.47 -5.72 -15.65
N ASN A 290 -23.74 -6.67 -15.07
CA ASN A 290 -24.28 -7.92 -14.53
C ASN A 290 -24.58 -7.86 -13.02
N GLY A 291 -24.64 -6.66 -12.44
CA GLY A 291 -25.05 -6.45 -11.06
C GLY A 291 -23.96 -6.63 -10.00
N TYR A 292 -22.72 -6.93 -10.41
CA TYR A 292 -21.57 -6.95 -9.50
C TYR A 292 -21.01 -5.52 -9.35
N ARG A 293 -21.43 -4.85 -8.28
CA ARG A 293 -21.20 -3.41 -8.02
C ARG A 293 -20.51 -3.19 -6.68
N ASN A 294 -19.46 -3.96 -6.41
CA ASN A 294 -18.64 -3.71 -5.24
C ASN A 294 -17.94 -2.35 -5.37
N GLU A 295 -17.44 -1.81 -4.26
CA GLU A 295 -16.81 -0.48 -4.20
C GLU A 295 -15.68 -0.34 -5.19
N ALA A 296 -14.80 -1.34 -5.30
CA ALA A 296 -13.68 -1.31 -6.22
C ALA A 296 -14.12 -1.18 -7.68
N THR A 297 -15.15 -1.93 -8.11
CA THR A 297 -15.70 -1.82 -9.47
C THR A 297 -16.25 -0.41 -9.75
N VAL A 298 -17.09 0.12 -8.84
CA VAL A 298 -17.75 1.41 -9.03
C VAL A 298 -16.74 2.55 -9.02
N ASN A 299 -15.86 2.58 -8.03
CA ASN A 299 -14.85 3.61 -7.88
C ASN A 299 -13.82 3.61 -9.02
N SER A 300 -13.37 2.42 -9.45
CA SER A 300 -12.43 2.30 -10.58
C SER A 300 -13.05 2.78 -11.90
N LEU A 301 -14.34 2.51 -12.15
CA LEU A 301 -15.03 3.04 -13.33
C LEU A 301 -15.15 4.57 -13.27
N ARG A 302 -15.49 5.14 -12.10
CA ARG A 302 -15.51 6.59 -11.89
C ARG A 302 -14.13 7.21 -12.15
N LEU A 303 -13.08 6.60 -11.64
CA LEU A 303 -11.71 7.04 -11.85
C LEU A 303 -11.32 6.99 -13.34
N LEU A 304 -11.62 5.90 -14.02
CA LEU A 304 -11.38 5.77 -15.46
C LEU A 304 -12.14 6.85 -16.26
N ASP A 305 -13.35 7.26 -15.82
CA ASP A 305 -14.09 8.37 -16.43
C ASP A 305 -13.42 9.73 -16.23
N SER A 306 -12.69 9.92 -15.13
CA SER A 306 -11.94 11.16 -14.86
C SER A 306 -10.69 11.30 -15.74
N TYR A 307 -10.19 10.23 -16.35
CA TYR A 307 -8.97 10.24 -17.17
C TYR A 307 -9.05 11.14 -18.42
N LYS A 308 -10.24 11.50 -18.87
CA LYS A 308 -10.43 12.53 -19.90
C LYS A 308 -9.86 13.91 -19.51
N ASN A 309 -9.66 14.14 -18.20
CA ASN A 309 -9.08 15.37 -17.66
C ASN A 309 -7.56 15.29 -17.50
N PHE A 310 -6.93 14.19 -17.90
CA PHE A 310 -5.48 14.00 -17.79
C PHE A 310 -4.80 14.19 -19.15
N VAL A 311 -3.66 14.86 -19.12
CA VAL A 311 -2.75 15.01 -20.25
C VAL A 311 -1.67 13.95 -20.15
N VAL A 312 -1.46 13.19 -21.23
CA VAL A 312 -0.43 12.18 -21.32
C VAL A 312 0.70 12.70 -22.19
N ARG A 313 1.90 12.80 -21.62
CA ARG A 313 3.13 13.16 -22.35
C ARG A 313 4.07 11.97 -22.32
N LYS A 314 4.54 11.57 -23.51
CA LYS A 314 5.33 10.34 -23.68
C LYS A 314 6.58 10.61 -24.50
N ASP A 315 7.71 10.03 -24.07
CA ASP A 315 8.92 9.88 -24.86
C ASP A 315 9.37 8.39 -24.87
N ALA A 316 10.61 8.12 -25.27
CA ALA A 316 11.12 6.75 -25.38
C ALA A 316 11.23 6.00 -24.04
N THR A 317 11.44 6.71 -22.93
CA THR A 317 11.72 6.14 -21.61
C THR A 317 10.70 6.50 -20.57
N THR A 318 9.82 7.48 -20.83
CA THR A 318 8.89 8.02 -19.83
C THR A 318 7.50 8.23 -20.38
N ILE A 319 6.49 7.99 -19.55
CA ILE A 319 5.09 8.36 -19.74
C ILE A 319 4.65 9.12 -18.51
N LEU A 320 4.30 10.41 -18.66
CA LEU A 320 3.75 11.23 -17.58
C LEU A 320 2.28 11.50 -17.83
N LYS A 321 1.43 11.11 -16.86
CA LYS A 321 -0.01 11.31 -16.88
C LYS A 321 -0.36 12.30 -15.77
N LEU A 322 -0.63 13.54 -16.14
CA LEU A 322 -0.84 14.67 -15.24
C LEU A 322 -2.25 15.27 -15.48
N HIS A 323 -2.89 15.71 -14.40
CA HIS A 323 -4.18 16.38 -14.54
C HIS A 323 -4.02 17.72 -15.28
N GLN A 324 -4.93 18.03 -16.24
CA GLN A 324 -4.83 19.17 -17.15
C GLN A 324 -4.67 20.54 -16.46
N LYS A 325 -5.18 20.69 -15.22
CA LYS A 325 -5.08 21.93 -14.45
C LYS A 325 -3.67 22.30 -14.01
N GLU A 326 -2.79 21.29 -13.91
CA GLU A 326 -1.43 21.46 -13.37
C GLU A 326 -0.34 20.85 -14.26
N ALA A 327 -0.75 20.26 -15.40
CA ALA A 327 0.17 19.53 -16.28
C ALA A 327 1.31 20.40 -16.81
N ASP A 328 1.02 21.65 -17.19
CA ASP A 328 2.04 22.56 -17.74
C ASP A 328 3.00 23.06 -16.67
N LEU A 329 2.53 23.19 -15.43
CA LEU A 329 3.34 23.57 -14.27
C LEU A 329 4.25 22.42 -13.83
N LEU A 330 3.67 21.22 -13.62
CA LEU A 330 4.40 20.11 -12.99
C LEU A 330 5.30 19.35 -13.96
N TYR A 331 4.95 19.31 -15.25
CA TYR A 331 5.67 18.49 -16.24
C TYR A 331 7.18 18.71 -16.27
N PRO A 332 7.73 19.95 -16.32
CA PRO A 332 9.17 20.13 -16.39
C PRO A 332 9.91 19.60 -15.15
N TYR A 333 9.31 19.71 -13.96
CA TYR A 333 9.89 19.22 -12.70
C TYR A 333 9.87 17.70 -12.64
N PHE A 334 8.71 17.10 -12.87
CA PHE A 334 8.53 15.65 -12.83
C PHE A 334 9.37 14.94 -13.89
N LEU A 335 9.42 15.48 -15.13
CA LEU A 335 10.23 14.89 -16.20
C LEU A 335 11.72 14.92 -15.85
N ALA A 336 12.21 16.04 -15.32
CA ALA A 336 13.61 16.19 -14.95
C ALA A 336 14.02 15.20 -13.88
N GLU A 337 13.24 15.08 -12.79
CA GLU A 337 13.54 14.16 -11.70
C GLU A 337 13.36 12.69 -12.10
N LEU A 338 12.34 12.37 -12.89
CA LEU A 338 12.14 11.02 -13.41
C LEU A 338 13.32 10.56 -14.26
N LYS A 339 13.80 11.40 -15.18
CA LYS A 339 14.98 11.07 -16.00
C LYS A 339 16.27 10.97 -15.18
N ARG A 340 16.42 11.82 -14.17
CA ARG A 340 17.56 11.75 -13.23
C ARG A 340 17.54 10.45 -12.44
N SER A 341 16.36 10.04 -11.94
CA SER A 341 16.17 8.80 -11.19
C SER A 341 16.46 7.58 -12.07
N ILE A 342 15.91 7.53 -13.30
CA ILE A 342 16.18 6.46 -14.26
C ILE A 342 17.68 6.32 -14.49
N ALA A 343 18.37 7.42 -14.84
CA ALA A 343 19.81 7.39 -15.13
C ALA A 343 20.65 6.91 -13.92
N ALA A 344 20.31 7.38 -12.72
CA ALA A 344 20.99 6.98 -11.49
C ALA A 344 20.80 5.48 -11.19
N TYR A 345 19.59 4.96 -11.34
CA TYR A 345 19.30 3.56 -11.05
C TYR A 345 19.77 2.61 -12.15
N GLU A 346 19.73 3.00 -13.43
CA GLU A 346 20.38 2.24 -14.52
C GLU A 346 21.87 2.04 -14.21
N GLN A 347 22.54 3.09 -13.75
CA GLN A 347 23.94 3.01 -13.35
C GLN A 347 24.15 2.14 -12.11
N LYS A 348 23.33 2.32 -11.06
CA LYS A 348 23.45 1.60 -9.79
C LYS A 348 23.20 0.12 -9.96
N TYR A 349 22.10 -0.28 -10.60
CA TYR A 349 21.70 -1.68 -10.80
C TYR A 349 22.32 -2.32 -12.04
N ARG A 350 23.06 -1.55 -12.88
CA ARG A 350 23.70 -1.99 -14.13
C ARG A 350 22.72 -2.70 -15.07
N MET A 351 21.51 -2.20 -15.14
CA MET A 351 20.43 -2.74 -15.97
C MET A 351 19.67 -1.61 -16.66
N LYS A 352 18.93 -1.96 -17.71
CA LYS A 352 17.96 -1.09 -18.36
C LYS A 352 16.58 -1.69 -18.24
N LEU A 353 15.58 -0.84 -18.14
CA LEU A 353 14.18 -1.28 -18.17
C LEU A 353 13.77 -1.63 -19.60
N ASP A 354 12.89 -2.62 -19.75
CA ASP A 354 12.42 -3.09 -21.06
C ASP A 354 11.45 -2.11 -21.75
N GLY A 355 10.87 -1.18 -20.99
CA GLY A 355 9.90 -0.21 -21.49
C GLY A 355 9.96 1.14 -20.77
N PRO A 356 9.11 2.09 -21.18
CA PRO A 356 8.99 3.36 -20.50
C PRO A 356 8.34 3.22 -19.13
N VAL A 357 8.83 3.97 -18.14
CA VAL A 357 8.16 4.10 -16.84
C VAL A 357 6.99 5.06 -16.98
N GLN A 358 5.81 4.64 -16.52
CA GLN A 358 4.62 5.47 -16.46
C GLN A 358 4.45 6.04 -15.05
N VAL A 359 4.38 7.37 -14.94
CA VAL A 359 4.08 8.06 -13.67
C VAL A 359 2.74 8.78 -13.81
N GLU A 360 1.83 8.47 -12.90
CA GLU A 360 0.49 9.05 -12.81
C GLU A 360 0.41 9.91 -11.55
N VAL A 361 0.06 11.19 -11.69
CA VAL A 361 0.03 12.16 -10.59
C VAL A 361 -1.40 12.65 -10.38
N TYR A 362 -1.90 12.45 -9.17
CA TYR A 362 -3.30 12.71 -8.82
C TYR A 362 -3.44 13.93 -7.89
N PRO A 363 -4.14 15.00 -8.30
CA PRO A 363 -4.40 16.16 -7.44
C PRO A 363 -5.45 15.86 -6.35
N ASP A 364 -6.21 14.78 -6.50
CA ASP A 364 -7.18 14.30 -5.52
C ASP A 364 -6.65 13.01 -4.89
N HIS A 365 -6.41 13.05 -3.58
CA HIS A 365 -5.92 11.91 -2.82
C HIS A 365 -6.88 10.70 -2.83
N GLU A 366 -8.18 10.95 -2.87
CA GLU A 366 -9.15 9.84 -2.95
C GLU A 366 -9.06 9.12 -4.31
N ASP A 367 -8.81 9.86 -5.40
CA ASP A 367 -8.57 9.27 -6.72
C ASP A 367 -7.27 8.45 -6.75
N PHE A 368 -6.22 8.91 -6.08
CA PHE A 368 -4.99 8.13 -5.89
C PHE A 368 -5.25 6.86 -5.06
N ALA A 369 -6.01 6.96 -3.97
CA ALA A 369 -6.37 5.81 -3.13
C ALA A 369 -7.20 4.78 -3.93
N VAL A 370 -8.18 5.24 -4.72
CA VAL A 370 -8.96 4.39 -5.62
C VAL A 370 -8.08 3.73 -6.68
N ARG A 371 -7.12 4.48 -7.25
CA ARG A 371 -6.15 3.95 -8.22
C ARG A 371 -5.34 2.79 -7.64
N THR A 372 -5.02 2.86 -6.38
CA THR A 372 -4.15 1.90 -5.67
C THR A 372 -4.93 0.70 -5.13
N LEU A 373 -6.03 0.96 -4.42
CA LEU A 373 -6.79 -0.05 -3.66
C LEU A 373 -8.17 -0.36 -4.24
N GLY A 374 -8.69 0.46 -5.16
CA GLY A 374 -10.09 0.42 -5.58
C GLY A 374 -11.06 1.10 -4.59
N MET A 375 -10.55 1.64 -3.47
CA MET A 375 -11.34 2.29 -2.42
C MET A 375 -10.58 3.48 -1.83
N PRO A 376 -11.27 4.48 -1.23
CA PRO A 376 -10.63 5.60 -0.53
C PRO A 376 -9.96 5.16 0.77
N GLY A 377 -9.12 6.03 1.35
CA GLY A 377 -8.57 5.85 2.70
C GLY A 377 -7.15 5.25 2.76
N LEU A 378 -6.34 5.43 1.72
CA LEU A 378 -4.93 5.04 1.70
C LEU A 378 -4.05 6.07 2.44
N GLY A 379 -3.12 5.60 3.28
CA GLY A 379 -2.14 6.46 3.96
C GLY A 379 -0.83 6.68 3.20
N ALA A 380 -0.62 6.04 2.04
CA ALA A 380 0.58 6.20 1.22
C ALA A 380 0.55 7.50 0.39
N LEU A 381 1.72 7.93 -0.09
CA LEU A 381 1.91 9.10 -0.95
C LEU A 381 2.27 8.71 -2.39
N GLY A 382 2.81 7.52 -2.57
CA GLY A 382 3.12 6.88 -3.84
C GLY A 382 2.95 5.38 -3.74
N VAL A 383 2.81 4.70 -4.86
CA VAL A 383 2.77 3.23 -4.98
C VAL A 383 3.27 2.81 -6.36
N THR A 384 4.10 1.78 -6.39
CA THR A 384 4.68 1.21 -7.62
C THR A 384 4.06 -0.15 -7.97
N PHE A 385 3.66 -0.32 -9.22
CA PHE A 385 3.10 -1.55 -9.80
C PHE A 385 3.99 -2.10 -10.94
N GLY A 386 5.27 -2.32 -10.68
CA GLY A 386 6.24 -2.64 -11.72
C GLY A 386 6.66 -1.37 -12.47
N ASP A 387 6.31 -1.25 -13.76
CA ASP A 387 6.69 -0.08 -14.58
C ASP A 387 5.70 1.09 -14.46
N VAL A 388 4.69 0.98 -13.63
CA VAL A 388 3.68 2.03 -13.38
C VAL A 388 3.79 2.51 -11.95
N VAL A 389 3.95 3.81 -11.78
CA VAL A 389 3.95 4.53 -10.50
C VAL A 389 2.71 5.41 -10.44
N ALA A 390 1.95 5.32 -9.39
CA ALA A 390 0.88 6.26 -9.06
C ALA A 390 1.26 7.03 -7.80
N MET A 391 1.03 8.34 -7.77
CA MET A 391 1.36 9.17 -6.60
C MET A 391 0.45 10.38 -6.47
N ASP A 392 0.38 10.91 -5.25
CA ASP A 392 -0.27 12.20 -5.01
C ASP A 392 0.43 13.33 -5.76
N SER A 393 -0.34 14.33 -6.18
CA SER A 393 0.21 15.63 -6.58
C SER A 393 0.58 16.46 -5.35
N PRO A 394 1.67 17.22 -5.39
CA PRO A 394 1.97 18.22 -4.35
C PRO A 394 0.80 19.19 -4.15
N SER A 395 0.07 19.56 -5.20
CA SER A 395 -1.11 20.45 -5.11
C SER A 395 -2.30 19.84 -4.32
N GLY A 396 -2.35 18.51 -4.17
CA GLY A 396 -3.39 17.78 -3.42
C GLY A 396 -3.14 17.69 -1.92
N ARG A 397 -2.04 18.24 -1.42
CA ARG A 397 -1.62 18.16 -0.02
C ARG A 397 -1.39 19.55 0.58
N LYS A 398 -1.38 19.61 1.90
CA LYS A 398 -0.96 20.83 2.59
C LYS A 398 0.52 21.09 2.28
N PRO A 399 0.90 22.31 1.89
CA PRO A 399 2.29 22.62 1.57
C PRO A 399 3.27 22.25 2.69
N GLY A 400 4.27 21.45 2.36
CA GLY A 400 5.27 20.96 3.30
C GLY A 400 4.96 19.63 4.00
N ASP A 401 3.73 19.10 3.89
CA ASP A 401 3.40 17.78 4.45
C ASP A 401 4.05 16.63 3.66
N PHE A 402 4.48 16.92 2.43
CA PHE A 402 4.94 15.93 1.48
C PHE A 402 6.07 16.51 0.62
N HIS A 403 7.05 15.67 0.30
CA HIS A 403 8.18 16.00 -0.57
C HIS A 403 8.08 15.16 -1.84
N TRP A 404 7.41 15.67 -2.87
CA TRP A 404 7.07 14.88 -4.06
C TRP A 404 8.30 14.25 -4.75
N ALA A 405 9.43 14.98 -4.78
CA ALA A 405 10.62 14.49 -5.47
C ALA A 405 11.28 13.32 -4.70
N SER A 406 11.28 13.38 -3.36
CA SER A 406 11.69 12.24 -2.52
C SER A 406 10.79 11.04 -2.74
N THR A 407 9.47 11.26 -2.73
CA THR A 407 8.50 10.19 -3.00
C THR A 407 8.68 9.59 -4.40
N LEU A 408 8.85 10.43 -5.45
CA LEU A 408 9.13 9.90 -6.78
C LEU A 408 10.43 9.09 -6.81
N ARG A 409 11.47 9.53 -6.10
CA ARG A 409 12.74 8.80 -5.98
C ARG A 409 12.55 7.46 -5.31
N HIS A 410 11.78 7.42 -4.23
CA HIS A 410 11.37 6.22 -3.49
C HIS A 410 10.67 5.23 -4.44
N GLU A 411 9.63 5.68 -5.14
CA GLU A 411 8.86 4.83 -6.05
C GLU A 411 9.70 4.33 -7.23
N MET A 412 10.59 5.18 -7.76
CA MET A 412 11.52 4.77 -8.80
C MET A 412 12.53 3.72 -8.33
N SER A 413 12.91 3.72 -7.05
CA SER A 413 13.71 2.65 -6.46
C SER A 413 12.98 1.30 -6.56
N HIS A 414 11.67 1.28 -6.23
CA HIS A 414 10.86 0.06 -6.38
C HIS A 414 10.80 -0.44 -7.82
N VAL A 415 10.64 0.45 -8.83
CA VAL A 415 10.64 0.04 -10.25
C VAL A 415 11.88 -0.80 -10.57
N PHE A 416 13.06 -0.33 -10.19
CA PHE A 416 14.31 -1.02 -10.48
C PHE A 416 14.54 -2.27 -9.61
N ILE A 417 14.22 -2.21 -8.32
CA ILE A 417 14.39 -3.36 -7.42
C ILE A 417 13.46 -4.50 -7.81
N LEU A 418 12.19 -4.21 -8.12
CA LEU A 418 11.23 -5.21 -8.55
C LEU A 418 11.66 -5.86 -9.87
N ALA A 419 12.13 -5.08 -10.83
CA ALA A 419 12.67 -5.59 -12.09
C ALA A 419 13.94 -6.45 -11.86
N ALA A 420 14.90 -5.97 -11.05
CA ALA A 420 16.15 -6.68 -10.75
C ALA A 420 15.94 -8.00 -10.01
N THR A 421 14.86 -8.11 -9.24
CA THR A 421 14.55 -9.30 -8.43
C THR A 421 13.44 -10.17 -9.01
N ASN A 422 12.91 -9.83 -10.18
CA ASN A 422 11.70 -10.45 -10.74
C ASN A 422 10.54 -10.51 -9.70
N HIS A 423 10.35 -9.42 -8.95
CA HIS A 423 9.34 -9.29 -7.90
C HIS A 423 9.47 -10.31 -6.75
N ARG A 424 10.70 -10.78 -6.42
CA ARG A 424 10.95 -11.73 -5.32
C ARG A 424 11.50 -11.10 -4.06
N VAL A 425 11.85 -9.83 -4.12
CA VAL A 425 12.34 -9.08 -2.96
C VAL A 425 11.29 -9.05 -1.84
N PRO A 426 11.65 -9.30 -0.56
CA PRO A 426 10.74 -9.13 0.56
C PRO A 426 10.40 -7.65 0.76
N ARG A 427 9.20 -7.39 1.28
CA ARG A 427 8.70 -6.03 1.41
C ARG A 427 9.60 -5.14 2.25
N TRP A 428 10.07 -5.64 3.39
CA TRP A 428 10.94 -4.86 4.26
C TRP A 428 12.21 -4.36 3.57
N PHE A 429 12.79 -5.18 2.66
CA PHE A 429 14.04 -4.82 2.01
C PHE A 429 13.83 -3.83 0.86
N THR A 430 12.77 -3.99 0.07
CA THR A 430 12.45 -3.02 -0.97
C THR A 430 12.05 -1.66 -0.38
N GLU A 431 11.26 -1.63 0.71
CA GLU A 431 10.92 -0.40 1.43
C GLU A 431 12.16 0.22 2.09
N GLY A 432 12.99 -0.61 2.73
CA GLY A 432 14.22 -0.15 3.36
C GLY A 432 15.21 0.46 2.37
N LEU A 433 15.37 -0.15 1.19
CA LEU A 433 16.19 0.40 0.12
C LEU A 433 15.60 1.72 -0.42
N ALA A 434 14.29 1.79 -0.60
CA ALA A 434 13.65 3.00 -1.09
C ALA A 434 13.81 4.18 -0.12
N VAL A 435 13.59 3.98 1.18
CA VAL A 435 13.87 4.99 2.23
C VAL A 435 15.36 5.37 2.26
N HIS A 436 16.25 4.40 2.10
CA HIS A 436 17.69 4.66 2.02
C HIS A 436 18.05 5.54 0.80
N GLU A 437 17.45 5.29 -0.37
CA GLU A 437 17.69 6.03 -1.60
C GLU A 437 17.23 7.50 -1.54
N GLU A 438 16.24 7.82 -0.74
CA GLU A 438 15.82 9.20 -0.51
C GLU A 438 16.99 10.04 0.03
N THR A 439 17.67 9.53 1.05
CA THR A 439 18.80 10.22 1.70
C THR A 439 20.08 10.22 0.88
N GLN A 440 20.20 9.36 -0.14
CA GLN A 440 21.37 9.38 -1.03
C GLN A 440 21.40 10.57 -1.98
N VAL A 441 20.27 11.23 -2.24
CA VAL A 441 20.20 12.49 -2.99
C VAL A 441 20.67 13.64 -2.11
N SER A 442 20.07 13.76 -0.93
CA SER A 442 20.41 14.72 0.10
C SER A 442 19.84 14.23 1.44
N PRO A 443 20.55 14.39 2.56
CA PRO A 443 20.07 13.94 3.87
C PRO A 443 18.68 14.48 4.24
N GLU A 444 18.35 15.71 3.84
CA GLU A 444 17.08 16.35 4.08
C GLU A 444 15.91 15.81 3.24
N TRP A 445 16.16 14.91 2.27
CA TRP A 445 15.09 14.24 1.52
C TRP A 445 14.43 13.11 2.31
N GLY A 446 15.16 12.52 3.28
CA GLY A 446 14.60 11.52 4.17
C GLY A 446 13.62 12.11 5.19
N ASP A 447 12.72 11.27 5.67
CA ASP A 447 11.82 11.68 6.74
C ASP A 447 12.54 11.72 8.10
N PRO A 448 12.43 12.84 8.83
CA PRO A 448 12.95 12.95 10.18
C PRO A 448 12.28 11.94 11.13
N MET A 449 13.01 11.53 12.18
CA MET A 449 12.46 10.66 13.20
C MET A 449 11.27 11.32 13.90
N THR A 450 10.11 10.65 13.92
CA THR A 450 8.89 11.19 14.56
C THR A 450 8.81 10.84 16.05
N PRO A 451 8.01 11.55 16.85
CA PRO A 451 7.73 11.19 18.25
C PRO A 451 7.26 9.74 18.44
N ASP A 452 6.44 9.21 17.52
CA ASP A 452 5.98 7.81 17.57
C ASP A 452 7.12 6.81 17.40
N ILE A 453 8.09 7.12 16.54
CA ILE A 453 9.30 6.31 16.37
C ILE A 453 10.12 6.34 17.67
N VAL A 454 10.31 7.50 18.29
CA VAL A 454 11.02 7.62 19.57
C VAL A 454 10.35 6.77 20.66
N VAL A 455 9.02 6.81 20.74
CA VAL A 455 8.24 5.99 21.68
C VAL A 455 8.42 4.50 21.38
N ALA A 456 8.37 4.09 20.11
CA ALA A 456 8.57 2.70 19.72
C ALA A 456 9.98 2.19 20.06
N LEU A 457 11.01 3.02 19.87
CA LEU A 457 12.41 2.72 20.27
C LEU A 457 12.54 2.59 21.78
N ARG A 458 11.97 3.51 22.57
CA ARG A 458 11.94 3.46 24.03
C ARG A 458 11.27 2.18 24.54
N ASP A 459 10.15 1.81 23.93
CA ASP A 459 9.32 0.66 24.32
C ASP A 459 9.82 -0.67 23.69
N ARG A 460 10.95 -0.66 22.96
CA ARG A 460 11.57 -1.82 22.30
C ARG A 460 10.62 -2.57 21.36
N LYS A 461 9.87 -1.84 20.52
CA LYS A 461 8.86 -2.38 19.62
C LYS A 461 9.37 -2.71 18.22
N LEU A 462 10.70 -2.68 17.99
CA LEU A 462 11.27 -3.10 16.72
C LEU A 462 11.10 -4.61 16.52
N LEU A 463 10.81 -5.01 15.28
CA LEU A 463 10.67 -6.41 14.91
C LEU A 463 12.03 -7.04 14.58
N PRO A 464 12.20 -8.36 14.77
CA PRO A 464 13.32 -9.09 14.16
C PRO A 464 13.30 -8.90 12.65
N VAL A 465 14.47 -8.78 12.02
CA VAL A 465 14.58 -8.54 10.57
C VAL A 465 13.89 -9.63 9.73
N ALA A 466 13.91 -10.87 10.21
CA ALA A 466 13.27 -11.99 9.54
C ALA A 466 11.73 -11.92 9.55
N ASP A 467 11.15 -11.15 10.48
CA ASP A 467 9.71 -11.01 10.68
C ASP A 467 9.21 -9.59 10.29
N LEU A 468 10.10 -8.74 9.76
CA LEU A 468 9.80 -7.31 9.55
C LEU A 468 8.71 -7.07 8.50
N ASP A 469 8.50 -7.98 7.55
CA ASP A 469 7.38 -7.91 6.59
C ASP A 469 6.01 -7.79 7.29
N ARG A 470 5.83 -8.43 8.46
CA ARG A 470 4.57 -8.36 9.22
C ARG A 470 4.21 -6.94 9.64
N GLY A 471 5.21 -6.13 9.95
CA GLY A 471 5.00 -4.74 10.35
C GLY A 471 4.36 -3.87 9.26
N PHE A 472 4.47 -4.27 7.99
CA PHE A 472 3.83 -3.62 6.85
C PHE A 472 2.47 -4.23 6.49
N VAL A 473 2.29 -5.54 6.68
CA VAL A 473 1.10 -6.27 6.21
C VAL A 473 0.03 -6.37 7.29
N ARG A 474 0.44 -6.64 8.55
CA ARG A 474 -0.45 -6.81 9.71
C ARG A 474 0.10 -6.09 10.93
N PRO A 475 0.00 -4.75 10.96
CA PRO A 475 0.49 -3.95 12.06
C PRO A 475 -0.26 -4.26 13.35
N GLN A 476 0.48 -4.45 14.46
CA GLN A 476 -0.05 -4.75 15.79
C GLN A 476 -0.46 -3.49 16.58
N TYR A 477 -0.07 -2.31 16.09
CA TYR A 477 -0.45 -1.01 16.65
C TYR A 477 -0.48 0.06 15.54
N PRO A 478 -1.24 1.14 15.71
CA PRO A 478 -1.57 2.07 14.61
C PRO A 478 -0.37 2.68 13.88
N THR A 479 0.74 2.91 14.57
CA THR A 479 1.93 3.57 13.99
C THR A 479 3.03 2.59 13.55
N GLN A 480 2.77 1.27 13.65
CA GLN A 480 3.80 0.25 13.37
C GLN A 480 4.31 0.29 11.92
N VAL A 481 3.46 0.62 10.97
CA VAL A 481 3.87 0.73 9.56
C VAL A 481 4.98 1.77 9.41
N PHE A 482 4.82 2.96 10.00
CA PHE A 482 5.85 4.02 9.99
C PHE A 482 7.14 3.60 10.70
N VAL A 483 7.01 2.89 11.84
CA VAL A 483 8.15 2.32 12.56
C VAL A 483 8.88 1.28 11.70
N SER A 484 8.16 0.48 10.90
CA SER A 484 8.73 -0.51 9.99
C SER A 484 9.48 0.14 8.83
N TYR A 485 8.96 1.22 8.26
CA TYR A 485 9.69 2.03 7.26
C TYR A 485 11.00 2.58 7.83
N PHE A 486 10.94 3.21 8.99
CA PHE A 486 12.12 3.71 9.68
C PHE A 486 13.12 2.58 9.95
N GLN A 487 12.67 1.47 10.53
CA GLN A 487 13.54 0.34 10.85
C GLN A 487 14.21 -0.22 9.61
N ALA A 488 13.46 -0.44 8.53
CA ALA A 488 13.95 -1.00 7.28
C ALA A 488 15.00 -0.08 6.63
N GLY A 489 14.74 1.24 6.58
CA GLY A 489 15.71 2.23 6.10
C GLY A 489 16.99 2.23 6.93
N ARG A 490 16.86 2.24 8.27
CA ARG A 490 18.04 2.18 9.18
C ARG A 490 18.82 0.89 9.06
N ILE A 491 18.18 -0.25 8.73
CA ILE A 491 18.86 -1.51 8.42
C ILE A 491 19.73 -1.35 7.16
N CYS A 492 19.20 -0.74 6.09
CA CYS A 492 19.98 -0.49 4.88
C CYS A 492 21.16 0.46 5.14
N ASP A 493 20.96 1.52 5.93
CA ASP A 493 22.04 2.42 6.35
C ASP A 493 23.11 1.68 7.18
N TYR A 494 22.71 0.79 8.08
CA TYR A 494 23.62 -0.04 8.86
C TYR A 494 24.45 -0.94 7.96
N ILE A 495 23.81 -1.62 6.99
CA ILE A 495 24.50 -2.50 6.04
C ILE A 495 25.50 -1.69 5.23
N GLN A 496 25.08 -0.55 4.67
CA GLN A 496 25.96 0.34 3.93
C GLN A 496 27.17 0.78 4.78
N SER A 497 26.92 1.24 6.01
CA SER A 497 27.97 1.76 6.90
C SER A 497 29.01 0.72 7.27
N ARG A 498 28.65 -0.57 7.30
CA ARG A 498 29.51 -1.65 7.75
C ARG A 498 30.19 -2.42 6.62
N TRP A 499 29.51 -2.59 5.50
CA TRP A 499 30.00 -3.42 4.37
C TRP A 499 30.06 -2.66 3.04
N GLY A 500 29.56 -1.41 2.99
CA GLY A 500 29.51 -0.58 1.77
C GLY A 500 28.31 -0.88 0.88
N ASP A 501 28.10 0.01 -0.11
CA ASP A 501 26.95 -0.04 -1.05
C ASP A 501 26.87 -1.34 -1.85
N GLY A 502 28.03 -1.92 -2.21
CA GLY A 502 28.09 -3.17 -2.96
C GLY A 502 27.36 -4.31 -2.28
N LYS A 503 27.29 -4.30 -0.93
CA LYS A 503 26.64 -5.35 -0.18
C LYS A 503 25.10 -5.30 -0.28
N LEU A 504 24.51 -4.11 -0.32
CA LEU A 504 23.08 -3.96 -0.60
C LEU A 504 22.73 -4.51 -2.00
N LEU A 505 23.59 -4.26 -2.99
CA LEU A 505 23.39 -4.80 -4.34
C LEU A 505 23.56 -6.33 -4.39
N ASP A 506 24.53 -6.92 -3.64
CA ASP A 506 24.66 -8.38 -3.49
C ASP A 506 23.36 -9.00 -2.94
N MET A 507 22.75 -8.36 -1.93
CA MET A 507 21.47 -8.82 -1.36
C MET A 507 20.33 -8.70 -2.36
N VAL A 508 20.25 -7.64 -3.19
CA VAL A 508 19.29 -7.55 -4.30
C VAL A 508 19.45 -8.74 -5.24
N HIS A 509 20.68 -9.07 -5.65
CA HIS A 509 20.94 -10.23 -6.50
C HIS A 509 20.57 -11.54 -5.83
N SER A 510 20.78 -11.66 -4.53
CA SER A 510 20.38 -12.85 -3.77
C SER A 510 18.86 -13.02 -3.75
N TYR A 511 18.10 -11.93 -3.54
CA TYR A 511 16.64 -11.96 -3.59
C TYR A 511 16.05 -12.16 -5.01
N ALA A 512 16.85 -12.03 -6.06
CA ALA A 512 16.42 -12.44 -7.41
C ALA A 512 16.14 -13.96 -7.50
N HIS A 513 16.60 -14.73 -6.52
CA HIS A 513 16.29 -16.15 -6.32
C HIS A 513 15.29 -16.30 -5.17
N VAL A 514 14.60 -17.44 -5.11
CA VAL A 514 13.63 -17.70 -4.03
C VAL A 514 14.39 -18.11 -2.76
N VAL A 515 14.73 -17.12 -1.96
CA VAL A 515 15.49 -17.28 -0.69
C VAL A 515 14.85 -16.44 0.41
N SER A 516 14.93 -16.92 1.63
CA SER A 516 14.42 -16.22 2.81
C SER A 516 15.39 -15.12 3.28
N THR A 517 14.88 -14.15 4.03
CA THR A 517 15.71 -13.12 4.69
C THR A 517 16.83 -13.74 5.54
N ARG A 518 16.56 -14.84 6.26
CA ARG A 518 17.58 -15.55 7.08
C ARG A 518 18.71 -16.09 6.23
N GLU A 519 18.39 -16.69 5.08
CA GLU A 519 19.39 -17.23 4.15
C GLU A 519 20.22 -16.13 3.51
N VAL A 520 19.59 -15.02 3.11
CA VAL A 520 20.32 -13.87 2.53
C VAL A 520 21.28 -13.26 3.56
N ILE A 521 20.85 -13.04 4.80
CA ILE A 521 21.73 -12.54 5.87
C ILE A 521 22.89 -13.50 6.12
N GLN A 522 22.62 -14.81 6.21
CA GLN A 522 23.68 -15.80 6.42
C GLN A 522 24.67 -15.85 5.25
N LYS A 523 24.17 -15.81 4.02
CA LYS A 523 24.99 -15.88 2.80
C LYS A 523 25.82 -14.62 2.58
N ASP A 524 25.17 -13.46 2.62
CA ASP A 524 25.77 -12.20 2.15
C ASP A 524 26.48 -11.44 3.28
N LEU A 525 26.02 -11.58 4.53
CA LEU A 525 26.61 -10.90 5.69
C LEU A 525 27.42 -11.83 6.60
N GLY A 526 27.33 -13.16 6.42
CA GLY A 526 28.14 -14.16 7.12
C GLY A 526 27.75 -14.40 8.58
N MET A 527 26.50 -14.09 8.98
CA MET A 527 26.01 -14.22 10.34
C MET A 527 24.54 -14.67 10.39
N SER A 528 24.06 -15.15 11.53
CA SER A 528 22.63 -15.45 11.69
C SER A 528 21.79 -14.16 11.77
N ALA A 529 20.49 -14.27 11.48
CA ALA A 529 19.56 -13.13 11.57
C ALA A 529 19.49 -12.57 13.00
N GLU A 530 19.57 -13.44 14.02
CA GLU A 530 19.54 -13.05 15.43
C GLU A 530 20.82 -12.30 15.84
N GLU A 531 21.99 -12.68 15.30
CA GLU A 531 23.24 -11.94 15.50
C GLU A 531 23.19 -10.59 14.79
N PHE A 532 22.66 -10.56 13.59
CA PHE A 532 22.43 -9.32 12.84
C PHE A 532 21.54 -8.35 13.62
N ASP A 533 20.40 -8.82 14.14
CA ASP A 533 19.49 -8.00 14.95
C ASP A 533 20.17 -7.40 16.18
N ARG A 534 20.97 -8.19 16.89
CA ARG A 534 21.73 -7.68 18.06
C ARG A 534 22.71 -6.58 17.68
N GLN A 535 23.46 -6.76 16.59
CA GLN A 535 24.45 -5.78 16.13
C GLN A 535 23.78 -4.52 15.57
N PHE A 536 22.72 -4.66 14.78
CA PHE A 536 21.93 -3.56 14.26
C PHE A 536 21.31 -2.72 15.39
N GLN A 537 20.66 -3.37 16.37
CA GLN A 537 20.05 -2.68 17.50
C GLN A 537 21.09 -1.91 18.33
N ALA A 538 22.27 -2.48 18.55
CA ALA A 538 23.36 -1.80 19.24
C ALA A 538 23.82 -0.56 18.44
N TRP A 539 24.03 -0.70 17.13
CA TRP A 539 24.41 0.39 16.23
C TRP A 539 23.35 1.50 16.18
N LEU A 540 22.06 1.14 16.11
CA LEU A 540 20.97 2.10 16.09
C LEU A 540 20.84 2.82 17.43
N TYR A 541 20.87 2.07 18.54
CA TYR A 541 20.75 2.63 19.87
C TYR A 541 21.87 3.64 20.19
N GLU A 542 23.11 3.38 19.79
CA GLU A 542 24.24 4.32 19.95
C GLU A 542 23.92 5.69 19.32
N ARG A 543 23.15 5.73 18.25
CA ARG A 543 22.79 6.96 17.51
C ARG A 543 21.57 7.70 18.04
N VAL A 544 20.62 6.95 18.61
CA VAL A 544 19.32 7.53 19.00
C VAL A 544 19.12 7.62 20.51
N HIS A 545 20.01 7.01 21.33
CA HIS A 545 19.80 6.90 22.78
C HIS A 545 19.67 8.25 23.49
N ALA A 546 20.39 9.27 23.03
CA ALA A 546 20.33 10.60 23.63
C ALA A 546 18.93 11.19 23.48
N THR A 547 18.37 11.17 22.26
CA THR A 547 17.01 11.65 21.98
C THR A 547 15.97 10.83 22.75
N VAL A 548 16.12 9.47 22.75
CA VAL A 548 15.18 8.57 23.46
C VAL A 548 15.20 8.85 24.96
N ALA A 549 16.39 9.04 25.56
CA ALA A 549 16.53 9.28 27.00
C ALA A 549 16.01 10.68 27.43
N SER A 550 16.16 11.68 26.54
CA SER A 550 15.74 13.07 26.81
C SER A 550 14.30 13.39 26.38
N PHE A 551 13.58 12.44 25.79
CA PHE A 551 12.29 12.69 25.13
C PHE A 551 11.23 13.32 26.06
N ASP A 552 11.07 12.83 27.29
CA ASP A 552 10.10 13.37 28.25
C ASP A 552 10.49 14.79 28.73
N GLU A 553 11.79 15.05 28.87
CA GLU A 553 12.31 16.37 29.20
C GLU A 553 12.11 17.35 28.04
N TRP A 554 12.45 16.90 26.81
CA TRP A 554 12.22 17.66 25.61
C TRP A 554 10.75 18.07 25.47
N HIS A 555 9.81 17.16 25.65
CA HIS A 555 8.38 17.45 25.54
C HIS A 555 7.91 18.53 26.50
N LYS A 556 8.39 18.49 27.75
CA LYS A 556 8.11 19.53 28.77
C LYS A 556 8.72 20.87 28.40
N ARG A 557 9.98 20.90 27.95
CA ARG A 557 10.69 22.11 27.56
C ARG A 557 10.11 22.74 26.30
N LEU A 558 9.74 21.92 25.30
CA LEU A 558 9.07 22.40 24.08
C LEU A 558 7.74 23.10 24.44
N ALA A 559 6.92 22.48 25.27
CA ALA A 559 5.66 23.06 25.70
C ALA A 559 5.86 24.40 26.47
N SER A 560 6.96 24.53 27.25
CA SER A 560 7.33 25.79 27.92
C SER A 560 7.81 26.81 26.90
N LEU A 561 8.67 26.45 25.97
CA LEU A 561 9.21 27.31 24.92
C LEU A 561 8.07 27.86 24.01
N ALA A 562 7.11 27.02 23.65
CA ALA A 562 5.93 27.45 22.89
C ALA A 562 5.11 28.52 23.62
N LYS A 563 4.94 28.42 24.97
CA LYS A 563 4.28 29.44 25.77
C LYS A 563 5.06 30.72 25.80
N LEU A 564 6.40 30.66 25.92
CA LEU A 564 7.26 31.83 25.88
C LEU A 564 7.20 32.56 24.54
N ALA A 565 7.22 31.77 23.41
CA ALA A 565 7.09 32.31 22.07
C ALA A 565 5.71 32.97 21.86
N GLN A 566 4.63 32.29 22.24
CA GLN A 566 3.27 32.84 22.19
C GLN A 566 3.13 34.13 23.02
N GLY A 567 3.80 34.17 24.16
CA GLY A 567 3.87 35.36 25.03
C GLY A 567 4.86 36.44 24.55
N LYS A 568 5.51 36.24 23.40
CA LYS A 568 6.56 37.15 22.84
C LYS A 568 7.70 37.44 23.79
N GLN A 569 8.02 36.49 24.66
CA GLN A 569 9.12 36.58 25.61
C GLN A 569 10.46 36.20 24.94
N TYR A 570 10.84 36.95 23.91
CA TYR A 570 11.91 36.60 22.98
C TYR A 570 13.27 36.38 23.65
N ASP A 571 13.62 37.16 24.69
CA ASP A 571 14.88 36.95 25.42
C ASP A 571 14.92 35.57 26.13
N ALA A 572 13.78 35.10 26.63
CA ALA A 572 13.67 33.77 27.22
C ALA A 572 13.68 32.67 26.17
N VAL A 573 13.03 32.89 25.00
CA VAL A 573 13.09 31.97 23.88
C VAL A 573 14.52 31.80 23.37
N ILE A 574 15.26 32.87 23.19
CA ILE A 574 16.67 32.84 22.77
C ILE A 574 17.56 32.12 23.79
N ARG A 575 17.35 32.36 25.09
CA ARG A 575 18.11 31.68 26.14
C ARG A 575 17.90 30.15 26.16
N ASP A 576 16.64 29.72 25.96
CA ASP A 576 16.26 28.31 26.21
C ASP A 576 16.12 27.49 24.94
N GLY A 577 15.94 28.10 23.75
CA GLY A 577 15.57 27.47 22.49
C GLY A 577 16.60 26.50 21.98
N ASP A 578 17.86 26.88 21.95
CA ASP A 578 18.96 26.02 21.49
C ASP A 578 19.07 24.72 22.29
N ALA A 579 18.91 24.80 23.62
CA ALA A 579 18.89 23.60 24.46
C ALA A 579 17.72 22.65 24.17
N VAL A 580 16.59 23.19 23.71
CA VAL A 580 15.42 22.35 23.30
C VAL A 580 15.69 21.66 21.96
N ILE A 581 16.30 22.35 20.99
CA ILE A 581 16.74 21.78 19.72
C ILE A 581 17.68 20.60 19.96
N HIS A 582 18.72 20.78 20.77
CA HIS A 582 19.72 19.72 21.04
C HIS A 582 19.16 18.46 21.71
N LEU A 583 18.05 18.56 22.45
CA LEU A 583 17.39 17.38 23.03
C LEU A 583 16.72 16.48 21.97
N TYR A 584 16.22 17.08 20.86
CA TYR A 584 15.61 16.35 19.77
C TYR A 584 15.77 17.13 18.45
N PRO A 585 16.94 17.06 17.81
CA PRO A 585 17.24 17.84 16.61
C PRO A 585 16.34 17.53 15.40
N ASP A 586 15.88 16.27 15.29
CA ASP A 586 15.04 15.84 14.16
C ASP A 586 13.60 16.38 14.22
N TYR A 587 13.21 17.11 15.29
CA TYR A 587 11.85 17.60 15.42
C TYR A 587 11.64 18.92 14.66
N VAL A 588 11.20 18.81 13.41
CA VAL A 588 10.94 19.93 12.47
C VAL A 588 9.45 20.10 12.11
N TYR A 589 8.57 19.37 12.79
CA TYR A 589 7.13 19.41 12.57
C TYR A 589 6.48 20.68 13.12
N ASP A 590 5.14 20.73 13.14
CA ASP A 590 4.41 21.90 13.65
C ASP A 590 4.84 22.29 15.07
N ALA A 591 4.92 23.58 15.33
CA ALA A 591 5.35 24.16 16.61
C ALA A 591 6.77 23.71 17.04
N ASN A 592 7.70 23.63 16.11
CA ASN A 592 9.07 23.23 16.37
C ASN A 592 9.92 24.36 17.02
N PRO A 593 10.99 24.03 17.74
CA PRO A 593 11.82 25.01 18.45
C PRO A 593 12.63 25.90 17.49
N TYR A 594 12.92 25.43 16.26
CA TYR A 594 13.67 26.21 15.27
C TYR A 594 12.92 27.45 14.84
N GLU A 595 11.62 27.32 14.51
CA GLU A 595 10.79 28.46 14.11
C GLU A 595 10.59 29.46 15.27
N PHE A 596 10.39 28.97 16.50
CA PHE A 596 10.28 29.85 17.67
C PHE A 596 11.55 30.66 17.90
N LEU A 597 12.71 30.01 17.76
CA LEU A 597 14.01 30.64 17.97
C LEU A 597 14.32 31.64 16.85
N ALA A 598 14.02 31.29 15.59
CA ALA A 598 14.20 32.20 14.46
C ALA A 598 13.32 33.45 14.58
N GLU A 599 12.03 33.30 14.92
CA GLU A 599 11.12 34.42 15.18
C GLU A 599 11.67 35.34 16.28
N ALA A 600 12.18 34.74 17.36
CA ALA A 600 12.77 35.53 18.46
C ALA A 600 14.00 36.33 18.04
N TYR A 601 14.90 35.76 17.24
CA TYR A 601 16.07 36.45 16.68
C TYR A 601 15.65 37.57 15.73
N LEU A 602 14.67 37.36 14.89
CA LEU A 602 14.15 38.36 13.95
C LEU A 602 13.51 39.54 14.72
N ALA A 603 12.74 39.27 15.78
CA ALA A 603 12.16 40.29 16.64
C ALA A 603 13.23 41.14 17.36
N LYS A 604 14.43 40.58 17.55
CA LYS A 604 15.60 41.28 18.11
C LYS A 604 16.52 41.86 17.02
N ALA A 605 16.10 41.88 15.74
CA ALA A 605 16.86 42.36 14.60
C ALA A 605 18.20 41.58 14.38
N ASN A 606 18.32 40.37 14.88
CA ASN A 606 19.50 39.53 14.73
C ASN A 606 19.31 38.54 13.53
N LYS A 607 19.26 39.08 12.32
CA LYS A 607 19.10 38.30 11.07
C LYS A 607 20.13 37.18 10.89
N PRO A 608 21.46 37.39 11.13
CA PRO A 608 22.43 36.32 10.98
C PRO A 608 22.14 35.10 11.87
N ALA A 609 21.71 35.31 13.11
CA ALA A 609 21.36 34.21 14.01
C ALA A 609 20.06 33.48 13.54
N ALA A 610 19.08 34.24 13.04
CA ALA A 610 17.87 33.64 12.45
C ALA A 610 18.21 32.75 11.24
N VAL A 611 19.07 33.22 10.33
CA VAL A 611 19.54 32.42 9.17
C VAL A 611 20.26 31.14 9.62
N ALA A 612 21.11 31.23 10.66
CA ALA A 612 21.81 30.03 11.16
C ALA A 612 20.82 28.96 11.65
N VAL A 613 19.84 29.36 12.46
CA VAL A 613 18.81 28.45 13.01
C VAL A 613 17.90 27.88 11.90
N LEU A 614 17.49 28.70 10.92
CA LEU A 614 16.65 28.22 9.82
C LEU A 614 17.43 27.33 8.83
N ASN A 615 18.74 27.53 8.67
CA ASN A 615 19.58 26.57 7.95
C ASN A 615 19.67 25.22 8.68
N GLU A 616 19.78 25.22 10.01
CA GLU A 616 19.72 23.98 10.81
C GLU A 616 18.36 23.29 10.65
N TYR A 617 17.25 24.03 10.72
CA TYR A 617 15.90 23.53 10.44
C TYR A 617 15.84 22.82 9.08
N MET A 618 16.32 23.47 8.03
CA MET A 618 16.34 22.93 6.68
C MET A 618 17.19 21.64 6.58
N HIS A 619 18.39 21.63 7.20
CA HIS A 619 19.26 20.45 7.22
C HIS A 619 18.70 19.29 8.04
N ALA A 620 17.87 19.58 9.06
CA ALA A 620 17.16 18.58 9.85
C ALA A 620 15.93 18.00 9.12
N GLY A 621 15.67 18.40 7.87
CA GLY A 621 14.53 17.95 7.06
C GLY A 621 13.29 18.83 7.17
N GLY A 622 13.44 20.05 7.68
CA GLY A 622 12.38 21.05 7.69
C GLY A 622 12.02 21.52 6.29
N ARG A 623 10.74 21.36 5.91
CA ARG A 623 10.29 21.51 4.52
C ARG A 623 9.02 22.37 4.34
N ARG A 624 8.75 23.27 5.29
CA ARG A 624 7.60 24.21 5.16
C ARG A 624 7.94 25.32 4.18
N PRO A 625 7.26 25.45 3.01
CA PRO A 625 7.61 26.42 1.97
C PRO A 625 7.62 27.87 2.47
N GLY A 626 6.68 28.24 3.36
CA GLY A 626 6.65 29.57 3.95
C GLY A 626 7.91 29.92 4.75
N VAL A 627 8.45 28.96 5.52
CA VAL A 627 9.69 29.13 6.30
C VAL A 627 10.90 29.25 5.39
N LEU A 628 10.96 28.44 4.33
CA LEU A 628 12.04 28.49 3.33
C LEU A 628 12.00 29.83 2.56
N LYS A 629 10.81 30.32 2.22
CA LYS A 629 10.63 31.61 1.56
C LYS A 629 11.11 32.76 2.47
N GLU A 630 10.79 32.72 3.76
CA GLU A 630 11.29 33.70 4.74
C GLU A 630 12.81 33.64 4.86
N LEU A 631 13.40 32.45 4.97
CA LEU A 631 14.85 32.24 4.99
C LEU A 631 15.53 32.87 3.75
N ALA A 632 15.02 32.58 2.56
CA ALA A 632 15.55 33.13 1.32
C ALA A 632 15.52 34.67 1.29
N GLY A 633 14.41 35.27 1.76
CA GLY A 633 14.31 36.73 1.86
C GLY A 633 15.35 37.34 2.80
N ILE A 634 15.61 36.69 3.95
CA ILE A 634 16.62 37.17 4.91
C ILE A 634 18.04 37.00 4.35
N GLN A 635 18.32 35.89 3.65
CA GLN A 635 19.63 35.66 2.99
C GLN A 635 19.91 36.74 1.94
N GLU A 636 18.91 37.12 1.14
CA GLU A 636 19.02 38.18 0.16
C GLU A 636 19.28 39.54 0.80
N GLU A 637 18.55 39.89 1.86
CA GLU A 637 18.77 41.14 2.65
C GLU A 637 20.16 41.20 3.27
N LEU A 638 20.77 40.06 3.58
CA LEU A 638 22.16 39.96 4.06
C LEU A 638 23.20 39.99 2.94
N GLY A 639 22.77 40.05 1.67
CA GLY A 639 23.63 40.15 0.51
C GLY A 639 24.14 38.80 -0.03
N ASP A 640 23.40 37.71 0.25
CA ASP A 640 23.69 36.36 -0.28
C ASP A 640 22.58 35.87 -1.23
N PRO A 641 22.49 36.41 -2.46
CA PRO A 641 21.47 36.03 -3.42
C PRO A 641 21.65 34.60 -3.94
N GLN A 642 22.84 34.02 -3.82
CA GLN A 642 23.06 32.60 -4.20
C GLN A 642 22.38 31.69 -3.19
N ALA A 643 22.61 31.88 -1.90
CA ALA A 643 21.95 31.11 -0.86
C ALA A 643 20.42 31.27 -0.92
N ALA A 644 19.92 32.47 -1.23
CA ALA A 644 18.48 32.71 -1.40
C ALA A 644 17.92 31.91 -2.59
N ALA A 645 18.61 31.88 -3.72
CA ALA A 645 18.18 31.11 -4.88
C ALA A 645 18.20 29.60 -4.60
N ASP A 646 19.24 29.10 -3.93
CA ASP A 646 19.35 27.68 -3.56
C ASP A 646 18.24 27.28 -2.58
N THR A 647 17.87 28.17 -1.64
CA THR A 647 16.79 27.94 -0.69
C THR A 647 15.42 27.93 -1.38
N LEU A 648 15.16 28.87 -2.31
CA LEU A 648 13.92 28.90 -3.08
C LEU A 648 13.79 27.68 -4.01
N ASP A 649 14.91 27.24 -4.64
CA ASP A 649 14.87 26.06 -5.50
C ASP A 649 14.46 24.80 -4.76
N ARG A 650 14.76 24.67 -3.47
CA ARG A 650 14.30 23.54 -2.64
C ARG A 650 12.78 23.44 -2.57
N ILE A 651 12.06 24.57 -2.60
CA ILE A 651 10.59 24.59 -2.60
C ILE A 651 10.07 23.82 -3.82
N ASN A 652 10.74 23.90 -4.96
CA ASN A 652 10.34 23.20 -6.19
C ASN A 652 10.36 21.67 -6.06
N TYR A 653 11.18 21.09 -5.17
CA TYR A 653 11.22 19.66 -4.88
C TYR A 653 10.21 19.23 -3.83
N ILE A 654 9.68 20.19 -3.05
CA ILE A 654 8.65 19.98 -2.05
C ILE A 654 7.28 20.21 -2.66
N ASP A 655 7.05 21.39 -3.21
CA ASP A 655 5.77 21.80 -3.79
C ASP A 655 5.97 22.88 -4.89
N PRO A 656 6.14 22.48 -6.14
CA PRO A 656 6.26 23.45 -7.25
C PRO A 656 4.94 24.16 -7.56
N ALA A 657 3.81 23.76 -6.94
CA ALA A 657 2.54 24.44 -7.07
C ALA A 657 2.27 25.42 -5.91
N TYR A 658 3.25 25.69 -5.04
CA TYR A 658 3.07 26.49 -3.83
C TYR A 658 2.59 27.90 -4.12
N ASP A 659 3.35 28.73 -4.85
CA ASP A 659 2.92 30.05 -5.28
C ASP A 659 3.70 30.59 -6.50
N GLU A 660 3.06 31.44 -7.29
CA GLU A 660 3.66 32.12 -8.46
C GLU A 660 4.83 33.05 -8.08
N GLU A 661 4.74 33.72 -6.94
CA GLU A 661 5.72 34.71 -6.49
C GLU A 661 7.10 34.08 -6.26
N SER A 662 7.16 32.91 -5.65
CA SER A 662 8.41 32.16 -5.44
C SER A 662 9.11 31.83 -6.76
N HIS A 663 8.37 31.39 -7.78
CA HIS A 663 8.93 31.14 -9.13
C HIS A 663 9.43 32.41 -9.80
N ARG A 664 8.65 33.49 -9.70
CA ARG A 664 9.04 34.78 -10.28
C ARG A 664 10.31 35.31 -9.63
N HIS A 665 10.40 35.22 -8.31
CA HIS A 665 11.56 35.66 -7.55
C HIS A 665 12.79 34.80 -7.88
N LEU A 666 12.67 33.47 -7.82
CA LEU A 666 13.77 32.58 -8.16
C LEU A 666 14.23 32.75 -9.64
N GLY A 667 13.28 32.95 -10.55
CA GLY A 667 13.58 33.23 -11.96
C GLY A 667 14.40 34.51 -12.13
N ALA A 668 14.11 35.55 -11.37
CA ALA A 668 14.87 36.81 -11.38
C ALA A 668 16.29 36.62 -10.82
N LEU A 669 16.44 35.96 -9.65
CA LEU A 669 17.75 35.66 -9.06
C LEU A 669 18.61 34.83 -10.03
N TRP A 670 18.06 33.81 -10.66
CA TRP A 670 18.82 32.99 -11.61
C TRP A 670 19.17 33.70 -12.91
N LEU A 671 18.29 34.59 -13.38
CA LEU A 671 18.62 35.42 -14.55
C LEU A 671 19.81 36.34 -14.28
N GLU A 672 19.85 36.97 -13.10
CA GLU A 672 20.97 37.79 -12.64
C GLU A 672 22.26 36.99 -12.48
N GLN A 673 22.16 35.78 -11.96
CA GLN A 673 23.29 34.85 -11.79
C GLN A 673 23.69 34.13 -13.10
N LYS A 674 23.02 34.41 -14.21
CA LYS A 674 23.25 33.81 -15.54
C LYS A 674 22.94 32.30 -15.59
N ASN A 675 22.14 31.78 -14.64
CA ASN A 675 21.56 30.46 -14.72
C ASN A 675 20.30 30.51 -15.60
N TYR A 676 20.53 30.63 -16.91
CA TYR A 676 19.47 30.86 -17.88
C TYR A 676 18.49 29.67 -17.96
N ALA A 677 18.98 28.44 -17.80
CA ALA A 677 18.15 27.25 -17.83
C ALA A 677 17.18 27.23 -16.66
N GLY A 678 17.65 27.56 -15.46
CA GLY A 678 16.81 27.73 -14.26
C GLY A 678 15.81 28.87 -14.45
N ALA A 679 16.26 30.05 -14.88
CA ALA A 679 15.37 31.19 -15.12
C ALA A 679 14.23 30.85 -16.12
N ILE A 680 14.53 30.14 -17.21
CA ILE A 680 13.54 29.69 -18.18
C ILE A 680 12.54 28.73 -17.53
N ARG A 681 13.00 27.78 -16.72
CA ARG A 681 12.13 26.83 -16.00
C ARG A 681 11.14 27.58 -15.10
N GLU A 682 11.65 28.51 -14.30
CA GLU A 682 10.81 29.25 -13.35
C GLU A 682 9.81 30.18 -14.05
N TYR A 683 10.24 30.93 -15.04
CA TYR A 683 9.31 31.78 -15.78
C TYR A 683 8.30 30.99 -16.62
N THR A 684 8.66 29.76 -17.06
CA THR A 684 7.69 28.85 -17.66
C THR A 684 6.62 28.44 -16.63
N ALA A 685 7.05 28.17 -15.38
CA ALA A 685 6.12 27.89 -14.28
C ALA A 685 5.20 29.09 -13.99
N VAL A 686 5.75 30.32 -13.93
CA VAL A 686 4.95 31.55 -13.78
C VAL A 686 3.85 31.64 -14.84
N VAL A 687 4.17 31.38 -16.12
CA VAL A 687 3.17 31.38 -17.19
C VAL A 687 2.11 30.29 -16.97
N ALA A 688 2.52 29.12 -16.50
CA ALA A 688 1.62 27.97 -16.24
C ALA A 688 0.69 28.19 -15.06
N PHE A 689 0.99 29.11 -14.14
CA PHE A 689 0.05 29.55 -13.08
C PHE A 689 -1.14 30.39 -13.64
N HIS A 690 -1.11 30.76 -14.91
CA HIS A 690 -2.11 31.66 -15.50
C HIS A 690 -2.27 32.97 -14.73
N PRO A 691 -1.19 33.73 -14.55
CA PRO A 691 -1.18 34.93 -13.72
C PRO A 691 -2.13 36.00 -14.23
N LEU A 692 -2.55 36.91 -13.35
CA LEU A 692 -3.37 38.06 -13.75
C LEU A 692 -2.64 38.96 -14.76
N ASP A 693 -1.33 39.14 -14.58
CA ASP A 693 -0.47 39.90 -15.52
C ASP A 693 0.26 38.93 -16.47
N VAL A 694 -0.47 38.37 -17.42
CA VAL A 694 0.06 37.48 -18.46
C VAL A 694 1.13 38.15 -19.30
N ALA A 695 0.98 39.46 -19.57
CA ALA A 695 1.91 40.22 -20.40
C ALA A 695 3.29 40.30 -19.75
N SER A 696 3.36 40.60 -18.45
CA SER A 696 4.62 40.59 -17.69
C SER A 696 5.23 39.20 -17.61
N ALA A 697 4.43 38.15 -17.35
CA ALA A 697 4.93 36.78 -17.26
C ALA A 697 5.58 36.33 -18.58
N GLN A 698 4.94 36.56 -19.71
CA GLN A 698 5.46 36.24 -21.03
C GLN A 698 6.72 37.07 -21.36
N PHE A 699 6.76 38.33 -20.95
CA PHE A 699 7.92 39.18 -21.12
C PHE A 699 9.13 38.69 -20.29
N ASP A 700 8.92 38.28 -19.03
CA ASP A 700 10.00 37.75 -18.19
C ASP A 700 10.56 36.43 -18.79
N LEU A 701 9.69 35.56 -19.30
CA LEU A 701 10.09 34.34 -20.02
C LEU A 701 10.88 34.70 -21.31
N ALA A 702 10.43 35.69 -22.07
CA ALA A 702 11.13 36.17 -23.27
C ALA A 702 12.54 36.69 -22.95
N ARG A 703 12.67 37.44 -21.82
CA ARG A 703 13.99 37.90 -21.35
C ARG A 703 14.95 36.75 -21.06
N ALA A 704 14.45 35.73 -20.39
CA ALA A 704 15.26 34.55 -20.07
C ALA A 704 15.70 33.79 -21.34
N TYR A 705 14.80 33.57 -22.30
CA TYR A 705 15.12 32.98 -23.59
C TYR A 705 16.15 33.82 -24.38
N PHE A 706 15.97 35.15 -24.41
CA PHE A 706 16.90 36.04 -25.08
C PHE A 706 18.28 36.00 -24.47
N ALA A 707 18.37 36.05 -23.13
CA ALA A 707 19.65 35.94 -22.41
C ALA A 707 20.34 34.56 -22.62
N ALA A 708 19.56 33.50 -22.82
CA ALA A 708 20.05 32.16 -23.16
C ALA A 708 20.45 32.01 -24.65
N GLY A 709 20.29 33.06 -25.47
CA GLY A 709 20.55 32.99 -26.90
C GLY A 709 19.51 32.26 -27.75
N GLN A 710 18.36 31.91 -27.16
CA GLN A 710 17.26 31.21 -27.84
C GLN A 710 16.31 32.22 -28.49
N ARG A 711 16.80 32.89 -29.56
CA ARG A 711 16.11 34.02 -30.17
C ARG A 711 14.71 33.73 -30.67
N ASP A 712 14.47 32.56 -31.29
CA ASP A 712 13.15 32.20 -31.83
C ASP A 712 12.13 32.07 -30.71
N LYS A 713 12.46 31.39 -29.61
CA LYS A 713 11.58 31.28 -28.46
C LYS A 713 11.37 32.60 -27.73
N ALA A 714 12.39 33.44 -27.70
CA ALA A 714 12.27 34.78 -27.14
C ALA A 714 11.31 35.64 -27.97
N GLU A 715 11.32 35.52 -29.31
CA GLU A 715 10.36 36.16 -30.21
C GLU A 715 8.93 35.66 -29.94
N ASP A 716 8.72 34.34 -29.88
CA ASP A 716 7.41 33.77 -29.62
C ASP A 716 6.82 34.30 -28.30
N ALA A 717 7.62 34.27 -27.23
CA ALA A 717 7.19 34.72 -25.90
C ALA A 717 6.93 36.26 -25.87
N VAL A 718 7.76 37.06 -26.52
CA VAL A 718 7.53 38.51 -26.56
C VAL A 718 6.31 38.88 -27.40
N LEU A 719 6.03 38.14 -28.50
CA LEU A 719 4.81 38.31 -29.27
C LEU A 719 3.58 37.94 -28.45
N ALA A 720 3.61 36.82 -27.68
CA ALA A 720 2.54 36.44 -26.76
C ALA A 720 2.29 37.55 -25.71
N SER A 721 3.32 38.19 -25.18
CA SER A 721 3.17 39.35 -24.28
C SER A 721 2.44 40.52 -24.97
N LEU A 722 2.80 40.84 -26.24
CA LEU A 722 2.22 41.93 -26.99
C LEU A 722 0.83 41.63 -27.53
N GLU A 723 0.44 40.36 -27.73
CA GLU A 723 -0.92 39.98 -28.05
C GLU A 723 -1.89 40.36 -26.92
N VAL A 724 -1.47 40.15 -25.66
CA VAL A 724 -2.25 40.50 -24.47
C VAL A 724 -2.20 42.02 -24.22
N ALA A 725 -1.05 42.64 -24.32
CA ALA A 725 -0.84 44.06 -24.08
C ALA A 725 -0.01 44.72 -25.18
N PRO A 726 -0.61 45.14 -26.29
CA PRO A 726 0.10 45.74 -27.44
C PRO A 726 0.91 46.99 -27.10
N GLY A 727 0.50 47.73 -26.06
CA GLY A 727 1.20 48.93 -25.58
C GLY A 727 2.34 48.67 -24.57
N TYR A 728 2.67 47.43 -24.27
CA TYR A 728 3.67 47.09 -23.26
C TYR A 728 5.09 47.42 -23.77
N ARG A 729 5.56 48.60 -23.42
CA ARG A 729 6.86 49.14 -23.90
C ARG A 729 8.06 48.27 -23.65
N PRO A 730 8.23 47.58 -22.50
CA PRO A 730 9.38 46.67 -22.30
C PRO A 730 9.42 45.56 -23.36
N ALA A 731 8.31 44.91 -23.66
CA ALA A 731 8.22 43.86 -24.69
C ALA A 731 8.49 44.40 -26.09
N GLN A 732 7.96 45.60 -26.44
CA GLN A 732 8.29 46.25 -27.73
C GLN A 732 9.81 46.50 -27.91
N LYS A 733 10.48 46.98 -26.86
CA LYS A 733 11.94 47.19 -26.86
C LYS A 733 12.71 45.88 -27.03
N LEU A 734 12.29 44.82 -26.32
CA LEU A 734 12.95 43.52 -26.43
C LEU A 734 12.75 42.93 -27.85
N LEU A 735 11.57 43.05 -28.43
CA LEU A 735 11.31 42.60 -29.81
C LEU A 735 12.25 43.26 -30.81
N LEU A 736 12.49 44.59 -30.67
CA LEU A 736 13.44 45.31 -31.51
C LEU A 736 14.85 44.77 -31.34
N GLN A 737 15.26 44.44 -30.10
CA GLN A 737 16.61 43.82 -29.83
C GLN A 737 16.74 42.43 -30.45
N ILE A 738 15.67 41.61 -30.37
CA ILE A 738 15.65 40.27 -30.96
C ILE A 738 15.77 40.34 -32.48
N LYS A 739 15.11 41.32 -33.11
CA LYS A 739 15.13 41.53 -34.57
C LYS A 739 16.37 42.25 -35.07
N SER A 740 17.14 42.87 -34.18
CA SER A 740 18.41 43.49 -34.55
C SER A 740 19.45 42.43 -34.89
N PRO A 741 20.21 42.57 -36.00
CA PRO A 741 21.19 41.59 -36.45
C PRO A 741 22.36 41.36 -35.46
#